data_ddacbd9bc7c14d1ebb19ba64a3ef548f
#
_entry.id   ddacbd9bc7c14d1ebb19ba64a3ef548f
#
_cell.length_a   1.000
_cell.length_b   1.000
_cell.length_c   1.000
_cell.angle_alpha   90.00
_cell.angle_beta   90.00
_cell.angle_gamma   90.00
#
_symmetry.space_group_name_H-M   'P 1'
#
loop_
_entity.id
_entity.type
_entity.pdbx_description
1 polymer ?
#
loop_
_entity_poly.entity_id
_entity_poly.type
_entity_poly.pdbx_seq_one_letter_code
_entity_poly.pdbx_strand_id
1 'polypeptide(L)'
;MSKPEKAPGFRLLANPITRPHYEFDPEQAAAIAHRGAPLLLSGATGTGKTTTLIEAAIDRINGGADPDSILILAFGRERASEIRDAIVIAANGTVKEPVARTFHALAFSILSMNSGDAFRETVLISGAEQESFIATLLAGNIEDKVDWWPAELRAQDSGDGLGSDLMGEPLLTQGFVRELRDLMMRATERGLSPKELAEMGQRLQEPYWPAAAKFWNSYLNISSASDSGAGDSKMRIDPAELINAAIAHLDRNPQILEVLRKRFTTIMVDEFHETDPAQRRLLELLRCEDMVLVLDPKSAVGRFRGADPDGVMAYCEKTFGEKAKHITLLTNYRGNPARFAIELRSENEEAQYIAYQMKRAHLMEGVAYSDMAVILRAQNMSAVAIRRALGQSSIPVAGDREAIASNAAIAPFLLLARVAVDLEKLNLDICERLLKAEFGGASTISLRRTRIALLKSRDESRDQRSGTQILIDAIDKGDIPIEDSAELLRVHNLLSAARASLKKKTSIHDLLWAIWSNAVNSDGMKIAQAWQEAALRGGARGAIADRDLDAMVQLFDSAARHIDRMPGSDPKIFLNEIMQENIVSDLITTKGVRPDVVQILTVHSAKGLQFKRVFVAGVQEGIWPNLKERSTLLGAERLVERIRHGEEQSVAGLQKITADSLAEDERRLFHVATTRAQEQLHLTAVTREDSSPSTYFYESLDSQDYELKKFGDVRSLTSSALVASLRRALSGADGDKAAALLKTLQEADIASADPDNWLGSRPITTDEPLFGEDELIPLSPSAAESFEQCGLKWLLERNGGSNGDSTAQLLGSVIHEYARLKVEGTDITDEVLYQSLNDAWPLINDSAGWINRAQLKRAQKMLERFAQYHRESTNDVEGVELTFEFTLGRAKVRGSIDRLEVDSDGKFFVVDFKTGKAITKKKAQENLQLACYQLAVVLNAFEKKFEEPEVSGSHLVFLGHETIKIAALERDPIDVPQVQDQLEAIAISMAASTFVARENDFCEMCPVKTSCPVHLEGRTVIG
;
A
#
# COMPACT_ATOMS: atom_id res chain seq x y z
N MET A 1 -16.30 -18.81 66.07
CA MET A 1 -15.27 -18.86 65.01
C MET A 1 -15.73 -19.87 63.94
N SER A 2 -16.40 -19.38 62.89
CA SER A 2 -16.88 -20.18 61.77
C SER A 2 -15.65 -20.46 60.85
N LYS A 3 -15.52 -21.72 60.45
CA LYS A 3 -14.51 -22.14 59.46
C LYS A 3 -14.73 -21.40 58.15
N PRO A 4 -13.65 -20.95 57.44
CA PRO A 4 -13.81 -20.32 56.15
C PRO A 4 -14.31 -21.37 55.14
N GLU A 5 -15.36 -21.04 54.40
CA GLU A 5 -15.83 -21.79 53.25
C GLU A 5 -14.70 -21.94 52.23
N LYS A 6 -14.46 -23.21 51.81
CA LYS A 6 -13.51 -23.47 50.72
C LYS A 6 -14.02 -22.81 49.44
N ALA A 7 -13.19 -21.96 48.86
CA ALA A 7 -13.45 -21.44 47.52
C ALA A 7 -13.71 -22.57 46.52
N PRO A 8 -14.63 -22.38 45.57
CA PRO A 8 -14.94 -23.40 44.57
C PRO A 8 -13.70 -23.72 43.76
N GLY A 9 -13.19 -24.93 43.86
CA GLY A 9 -12.05 -25.40 43.10
C GLY A 9 -12.44 -25.50 41.63
N PHE A 10 -11.81 -24.69 40.78
CA PHE A 10 -11.88 -24.84 39.33
C PHE A 10 -11.21 -26.16 38.97
N ARG A 11 -11.97 -27.13 38.41
CA ARG A 11 -11.44 -28.33 37.82
C ARG A 11 -11.28 -28.06 36.30
N LEU A 12 -10.07 -27.96 35.81
CA LEU A 12 -9.81 -28.01 34.38
C LEU A 12 -10.20 -29.38 33.88
N LEU A 13 -11.34 -29.46 33.21
CA LEU A 13 -11.73 -30.64 32.42
C LEU A 13 -10.97 -30.50 31.09
N ALA A 14 -9.83 -31.17 30.98
CA ALA A 14 -9.25 -31.40 29.67
C ALA A 14 -10.23 -32.33 28.92
N ASN A 15 -10.83 -31.84 27.86
CA ASN A 15 -11.46 -32.72 26.89
C ASN A 15 -10.39 -33.70 26.42
N PRO A 16 -10.60 -35.02 26.51
CA PRO A 16 -9.65 -35.98 25.96
C PRO A 16 -9.52 -35.66 24.46
N ILE A 17 -8.33 -35.23 24.05
CA ILE A 17 -8.03 -35.05 22.62
C ILE A 17 -7.97 -36.46 22.07
N THR A 18 -9.07 -36.90 21.46
CA THR A 18 -9.12 -38.21 20.78
C THR A 18 -8.37 -38.07 19.46
N ARG A 19 -7.36 -38.89 19.29
CA ARG A 19 -6.59 -38.99 18.06
C ARG A 19 -7.51 -39.52 16.95
N PRO A 20 -7.50 -38.93 15.71
CA PRO A 20 -8.15 -39.52 14.57
C PRO A 20 -7.58 -40.93 14.29
N HIS A 21 -8.42 -41.87 14.03
CA HIS A 21 -7.99 -43.20 13.59
C HIS A 21 -7.83 -43.14 12.07
N TYR A 22 -6.64 -43.44 11.60
CA TYR A 22 -6.33 -43.45 10.17
C TYR A 22 -6.27 -44.90 9.66
N GLU A 23 -6.91 -45.14 8.53
CA GLU A 23 -6.68 -46.35 7.73
C GLU A 23 -5.61 -46.04 6.68
N PHE A 24 -4.50 -46.75 6.71
CA PHE A 24 -3.36 -46.51 5.82
C PHE A 24 -3.46 -47.39 4.59
N ASP A 25 -3.20 -46.83 3.42
CA ASP A 25 -3.01 -47.56 2.19
C ASP A 25 -1.69 -48.38 2.23
N PRO A 26 -1.48 -49.34 1.27
CA PRO A 26 -0.31 -50.19 1.25
C PRO A 26 1.01 -49.41 1.17
N GLU A 27 1.04 -48.33 0.41
CA GLU A 27 2.20 -47.45 0.25
C GLU A 27 2.53 -46.71 1.53
N GLN A 28 1.51 -46.16 2.20
CA GLN A 28 1.66 -45.52 3.50
C GLN A 28 2.14 -46.51 4.56
N ALA A 29 1.52 -47.71 4.63
CA ALA A 29 1.92 -48.75 5.57
C ALA A 29 3.36 -49.23 5.32
N ALA A 30 3.76 -49.38 4.07
CA ALA A 30 5.14 -49.72 3.70
C ALA A 30 6.15 -48.61 4.10
N ALA A 31 5.77 -47.34 3.99
CA ALA A 31 6.58 -46.21 4.40
C ALA A 31 6.70 -46.10 5.93
N ILE A 32 5.63 -46.32 6.65
CA ILE A 32 5.57 -46.35 8.13
C ILE A 32 6.47 -47.46 8.69
N ALA A 33 6.38 -48.67 8.11
CA ALA A 33 7.14 -49.84 8.53
C ALA A 33 8.62 -49.81 8.08
N HIS A 34 9.02 -48.92 7.19
CA HIS A 34 10.38 -48.88 6.63
C HIS A 34 11.43 -48.51 7.70
N ARG A 35 12.57 -49.20 7.68
CA ARG A 35 13.73 -49.02 8.62
C ARG A 35 15.05 -49.28 7.90
N GLY A 36 16.15 -48.73 8.47
CA GLY A 36 17.51 -49.13 8.17
C GLY A 36 18.10 -48.72 6.85
N ALA A 37 17.38 -47.88 6.06
CA ALA A 37 17.93 -47.24 4.86
C ALA A 37 17.19 -45.89 4.62
N PRO A 38 17.78 -44.96 3.89
CA PRO A 38 17.11 -43.72 3.55
C PRO A 38 15.84 -43.98 2.71
N LEU A 39 14.72 -43.39 3.14
CA LEU A 39 13.45 -43.42 2.44
C LEU A 39 13.16 -42.05 1.80
N LEU A 40 12.97 -42.03 0.49
CA LEU A 40 12.45 -40.88 -0.24
C LEU A 40 10.94 -41.07 -0.41
N LEU A 41 10.16 -40.34 0.37
CA LEU A 41 8.71 -40.40 0.37
C LEU A 41 8.15 -39.29 -0.49
N SER A 42 7.65 -39.61 -1.65
CA SER A 42 7.06 -38.66 -2.58
C SER A 42 5.53 -38.82 -2.69
N GLY A 43 4.86 -37.79 -3.22
CA GLY A 43 3.43 -37.85 -3.47
C GLY A 43 2.88 -36.46 -3.75
N ALA A 44 1.73 -36.39 -4.41
CA ALA A 44 1.03 -35.14 -4.68
C ALA A 44 0.50 -34.50 -3.37
N THR A 45 0.07 -33.27 -3.44
CA THR A 45 -0.60 -32.61 -2.32
C THR A 45 -1.89 -33.38 -1.95
N GLY A 46 -2.10 -33.65 -0.67
CA GLY A 46 -3.29 -34.40 -0.20
C GLY A 46 -3.11 -35.90 -0.05
N THR A 47 -1.94 -36.47 -0.41
CA THR A 47 -1.68 -37.90 -0.26
C THR A 47 -1.26 -38.34 1.14
N GLY A 48 -1.32 -37.46 2.14
CA GLY A 48 -1.01 -37.80 3.52
C GLY A 48 0.49 -37.93 3.85
N LYS A 49 1.38 -37.34 3.05
CA LYS A 49 2.86 -37.36 3.26
C LYS A 49 3.25 -37.11 4.72
N THR A 50 2.82 -35.96 5.28
CA THR A 50 3.16 -35.57 6.65
C THR A 50 2.48 -36.47 7.69
N THR A 51 1.25 -36.92 7.43
CA THR A 51 0.60 -37.90 8.30
C THR A 51 1.39 -39.21 8.35
N THR A 52 1.84 -39.71 7.21
CA THR A 52 2.70 -40.88 7.09
C THR A 52 4.02 -40.70 7.83
N LEU A 53 4.65 -39.50 7.74
CA LEU A 53 5.88 -39.16 8.47
C LEU A 53 5.64 -39.19 9.99
N ILE A 54 4.55 -38.57 10.47
CA ILE A 54 4.18 -38.55 11.89
C ILE A 54 3.94 -39.99 12.38
N GLU A 55 3.16 -40.77 11.63
CA GLU A 55 2.87 -42.18 11.99
C GLU A 55 4.13 -43.04 11.98
N ALA A 56 5.05 -42.81 11.04
CA ALA A 56 6.35 -43.49 11.00
C ALA A 56 7.20 -43.19 12.24
N ALA A 57 7.11 -41.96 12.78
CA ALA A 57 7.78 -41.62 14.04
C ALA A 57 7.11 -42.31 15.24
N ILE A 58 5.77 -42.28 15.28
CA ILE A 58 5.00 -42.91 16.36
C ILE A 58 5.19 -44.44 16.38
N ASP A 59 5.25 -45.06 15.21
CA ASP A 59 5.49 -46.51 15.11
C ASP A 59 6.87 -46.90 15.64
N ARG A 60 7.89 -46.07 15.41
CA ARG A 60 9.23 -46.23 16.00
C ARG A 60 9.20 -46.10 17.53
N ILE A 61 8.52 -45.13 18.07
CA ILE A 61 8.38 -44.91 19.51
C ILE A 61 7.64 -46.08 20.16
N ASN A 62 6.53 -46.55 19.56
CA ASN A 62 5.78 -47.70 20.02
C ASN A 62 6.61 -48.99 19.91
N GLY A 63 7.52 -49.08 18.98
CA GLY A 63 8.46 -50.17 18.81
C GLY A 63 9.63 -50.13 19.79
N GLY A 64 9.66 -49.13 20.70
CA GLY A 64 10.66 -49.02 21.79
C GLY A 64 11.82 -48.07 21.49
N ALA A 65 11.78 -47.28 20.41
CA ALA A 65 12.77 -46.22 20.19
C ALA A 65 12.61 -45.07 21.21
N ASP A 66 13.72 -44.58 21.72
CA ASP A 66 13.71 -43.42 22.59
C ASP A 66 13.25 -42.18 21.78
N PRO A 67 12.19 -41.48 22.20
CA PRO A 67 11.75 -40.26 21.52
C PRO A 67 12.86 -39.22 21.34
N ASP A 68 13.80 -39.12 22.27
CA ASP A 68 14.95 -38.19 22.21
C ASP A 68 15.99 -38.59 21.15
N SER A 69 15.88 -39.81 20.59
CA SER A 69 16.75 -40.30 19.50
C SER A 69 16.18 -40.02 18.10
N ILE A 70 14.97 -39.50 18.03
CA ILE A 70 14.29 -39.14 16.75
C ILE A 70 14.35 -37.63 16.55
N LEU A 71 14.93 -37.21 15.46
CA LEU A 71 14.95 -35.81 15.03
C LEU A 71 14.02 -35.59 13.84
N ILE A 72 12.99 -34.77 14.01
CA ILE A 72 12.12 -34.36 12.92
C ILE A 72 12.38 -32.89 12.60
N LEU A 73 12.69 -32.60 11.32
CA LEU A 73 12.94 -31.25 10.82
C LEU A 73 11.76 -30.81 9.96
N ALA A 74 11.23 -29.62 10.26
CA ALA A 74 10.10 -29.03 9.55
C ALA A 74 10.38 -27.60 9.14
N PHE A 75 9.70 -27.13 8.09
CA PHE A 75 9.76 -25.76 7.63
C PHE A 75 8.65 -24.93 8.31
N GLY A 76 9.08 -24.03 9.18
CA GLY A 76 8.21 -23.16 9.96
C GLY A 76 7.96 -23.69 11.39
N ARG A 77 7.84 -22.74 12.32
CA ARG A 77 7.65 -23.02 13.75
C ARG A 77 6.29 -23.66 14.04
N GLU A 78 5.24 -23.19 13.34
CA GLU A 78 3.88 -23.74 13.50
C GLU A 78 3.84 -25.21 13.10
N ARG A 79 4.44 -25.55 11.95
CA ARG A 79 4.47 -26.93 11.47
C ARG A 79 5.25 -27.86 12.42
N ALA A 80 6.39 -27.38 12.92
CA ALA A 80 7.14 -28.13 13.91
C ALA A 80 6.34 -28.34 15.21
N SER A 81 5.55 -27.36 15.63
CA SER A 81 4.65 -27.47 16.78
C SER A 81 3.51 -28.46 16.52
N GLU A 82 2.85 -28.43 15.36
CA GLU A 82 1.80 -29.37 15.01
C GLU A 82 2.30 -30.83 15.01
N ILE A 83 3.47 -31.08 14.39
CA ILE A 83 4.09 -32.42 14.36
C ILE A 83 4.43 -32.86 15.78
N ARG A 84 5.03 -32.02 16.58
CA ARG A 84 5.37 -32.32 17.98
C ARG A 84 4.14 -32.64 18.80
N ASP A 85 3.09 -31.79 18.71
CA ASP A 85 1.85 -31.97 19.47
C ASP A 85 1.17 -33.31 19.09
N ALA A 86 1.14 -33.66 17.81
CA ALA A 86 0.60 -34.93 17.32
C ALA A 86 1.37 -36.15 17.89
N ILE A 87 2.70 -36.07 17.96
CA ILE A 87 3.53 -37.14 18.48
C ILE A 87 3.37 -37.27 20.00
N VAL A 88 3.38 -36.16 20.74
CA VAL A 88 3.23 -36.14 22.20
C VAL A 88 1.89 -36.72 22.63
N ILE A 89 0.79 -36.39 21.90
CA ILE A 89 -0.54 -36.96 22.16
C ILE A 89 -0.55 -38.49 21.96
N ALA A 90 0.20 -38.98 20.98
CA ALA A 90 0.23 -40.39 20.63
C ALA A 90 1.17 -41.24 21.53
N ALA A 91 2.27 -40.65 21.98
CA ALA A 91 3.35 -41.37 22.71
C ALA A 91 3.02 -41.68 24.19
N ASN A 92 1.93 -41.15 24.75
CA ASN A 92 1.55 -41.29 26.17
C ASN A 92 2.70 -41.11 27.19
N GLY A 93 3.74 -40.37 26.83
CA GLY A 93 4.96 -40.22 27.62
C GLY A 93 5.46 -38.78 27.73
N THR A 94 6.33 -38.53 28.72
CA THR A 94 7.07 -37.24 28.82
C THR A 94 8.27 -37.26 27.87
N VAL A 95 8.26 -36.35 26.92
CA VAL A 95 9.38 -36.09 26.02
C VAL A 95 10.24 -34.97 26.65
N LYS A 96 11.54 -35.24 26.85
CA LYS A 96 12.47 -34.29 27.53
C LYS A 96 12.86 -33.13 26.62
N GLU A 97 12.99 -33.36 25.31
CA GLU A 97 13.34 -32.37 24.33
C GLU A 97 12.35 -32.39 23.13
N PRO A 98 12.17 -31.28 22.39
CA PRO A 98 11.27 -31.24 21.25
C PRO A 98 11.71 -32.22 20.15
N VAL A 99 10.95 -33.27 19.89
CA VAL A 99 11.17 -34.26 18.81
C VAL A 99 11.16 -33.57 17.44
N ALA A 100 10.29 -32.57 17.24
CA ALA A 100 10.19 -31.79 16.01
C ALA A 100 10.65 -30.35 16.22
N ARG A 101 11.50 -29.85 15.32
CA ARG A 101 12.08 -28.51 15.34
C ARG A 101 12.40 -28.00 13.93
N THR A 102 12.69 -26.69 13.79
CA THR A 102 13.18 -26.15 12.53
C THR A 102 14.70 -26.32 12.39
N PHE A 103 15.23 -26.22 11.16
CA PHE A 103 16.68 -26.21 10.92
C PHE A 103 17.41 -25.13 11.72
N HIS A 104 16.85 -23.94 11.82
CA HIS A 104 17.43 -22.84 12.60
C HIS A 104 17.43 -23.16 14.12
N ALA A 105 16.36 -23.77 14.64
CA ALA A 105 16.32 -24.17 16.04
C ALA A 105 17.33 -25.29 16.34
N LEU A 106 17.56 -26.20 15.40
CA LEU A 106 18.61 -27.23 15.51
C LEU A 106 20.01 -26.58 15.50
N ALA A 107 20.26 -25.68 14.52
CA ALA A 107 21.55 -24.98 14.43
C ALA A 107 21.86 -24.18 15.71
N PHE A 108 20.87 -23.48 16.25
CA PHE A 108 20.99 -22.76 17.52
C PHE A 108 21.32 -23.71 18.69
N SER A 109 20.66 -24.87 18.78
CA SER A 109 20.92 -25.84 19.80
C SER A 109 22.35 -26.44 19.68
N ILE A 110 22.83 -26.67 18.45
CA ILE A 110 24.19 -27.14 18.21
C ILE A 110 25.22 -26.12 18.70
N LEU A 111 25.06 -24.86 18.37
CA LEU A 111 25.94 -23.79 18.80
C LEU A 111 25.93 -23.58 20.31
N SER A 112 24.81 -23.82 20.98
CA SER A 112 24.70 -23.75 22.45
C SER A 112 25.38 -24.89 23.18
N MET A 113 25.75 -25.98 22.48
CA MET A 113 26.49 -27.11 23.06
C MET A 113 27.98 -26.76 23.30
N ASN A 114 28.43 -26.84 24.53
CA ASN A 114 29.81 -26.54 24.92
C ASN A 114 30.30 -25.10 24.64
N SER A 115 29.44 -24.21 24.23
CA SER A 115 29.77 -22.79 24.17
C SER A 115 29.56 -22.22 25.56
N GLY A 116 30.61 -21.73 26.20
CA GLY A 116 30.51 -21.07 27.50
C GLY A 116 29.51 -19.91 27.49
N ASP A 117 29.45 -19.13 28.56
CA ASP A 117 28.47 -18.03 28.72
C ASP A 117 28.42 -17.06 27.53
N ALA A 118 29.47 -16.97 26.73
CA ALA A 118 29.55 -16.12 25.52
C ALA A 118 28.47 -16.42 24.43
N PHE A 119 27.97 -17.64 24.30
CA PHE A 119 26.94 -17.95 23.31
C PHE A 119 25.50 -17.74 23.87
N ARG A 120 25.33 -17.69 25.19
CA ARG A 120 24.04 -17.41 25.82
C ARG A 120 23.53 -15.99 25.52
N GLU A 121 24.42 -15.10 25.06
CA GLU A 121 24.16 -13.70 24.73
C GLU A 121 23.98 -13.45 23.21
N THR A 122 23.94 -14.51 22.40
CA THR A 122 23.74 -14.39 20.95
C THR A 122 22.29 -14.09 20.63
N VAL A 123 22.06 -13.02 19.86
CA VAL A 123 20.74 -12.60 19.38
C VAL A 123 20.60 -12.89 17.90
N LEU A 124 19.53 -13.61 17.54
CA LEU A 124 19.16 -13.81 16.15
C LEU A 124 18.47 -12.54 15.64
N ILE A 125 19.04 -11.87 14.65
CA ILE A 125 18.46 -10.66 14.06
C ILE A 125 17.38 -11.03 13.03
N SER A 126 16.32 -10.22 12.97
CA SER A 126 15.30 -10.32 11.93
C SER A 126 15.78 -9.72 10.61
N GLY A 127 15.09 -10.02 9.50
CA GLY A 127 15.42 -9.43 8.20
C GLY A 127 15.35 -7.90 8.19
N ALA A 128 14.41 -7.31 8.91
CA ALA A 128 14.29 -5.86 9.04
C ALA A 128 15.45 -5.24 9.84
N GLU A 129 15.86 -5.90 10.92
CA GLU A 129 17.03 -5.49 11.71
C GLU A 129 18.31 -5.60 10.88
N GLN A 130 18.46 -6.64 10.06
CA GLN A 130 19.57 -6.80 9.14
C GLN A 130 19.60 -5.68 8.09
N GLU A 131 18.46 -5.34 7.48
CA GLU A 131 18.34 -4.20 6.54
C GLU A 131 18.74 -2.88 7.20
N SER A 132 18.25 -2.62 8.42
CA SER A 132 18.60 -1.41 9.18
C SER A 132 20.10 -1.35 9.49
N PHE A 133 20.71 -2.49 9.86
CA PHE A 133 22.12 -2.57 10.13
C PHE A 133 22.97 -2.34 8.85
N ILE A 134 22.57 -2.94 7.73
CA ILE A 134 23.19 -2.72 6.42
C ILE A 134 23.12 -1.24 6.04
N ALA A 135 21.94 -0.62 6.18
CA ALA A 135 21.75 0.81 5.87
C ALA A 135 22.64 1.71 6.74
N THR A 136 22.77 1.40 8.03
CA THR A 136 23.65 2.13 8.95
C THR A 136 25.12 2.02 8.55
N LEU A 137 25.58 0.83 8.16
CA LEU A 137 26.97 0.64 7.70
C LEU A 137 27.22 1.33 6.35
N LEU A 138 26.25 1.31 5.43
CA LEU A 138 26.35 2.03 4.17
C LEU A 138 26.43 3.54 4.39
N ALA A 139 25.63 4.09 5.31
CA ALA A 139 25.68 5.51 5.67
C ALA A 139 27.05 5.88 6.25
N GLY A 140 27.62 5.07 7.16
CA GLY A 140 28.97 5.25 7.67
C GLY A 140 30.02 5.19 6.56
N ASN A 141 29.92 4.26 5.63
CA ASN A 141 30.86 4.20 4.49
C ASN A 141 30.79 5.43 3.59
N ILE A 142 29.61 6.03 3.42
CA ILE A 142 29.44 7.28 2.68
C ILE A 142 30.08 8.44 3.42
N GLU A 143 29.85 8.58 4.73
CA GLU A 143 30.49 9.58 5.58
C GLU A 143 32.03 9.48 5.56
N ASP A 144 32.56 8.26 5.61
CA ASP A 144 33.99 7.96 5.53
C ASP A 144 34.55 8.05 4.10
N LYS A 145 33.73 8.38 3.09
CA LYS A 145 34.10 8.49 1.67
C LYS A 145 34.75 7.20 1.13
N VAL A 146 34.24 6.07 1.52
CA VAL A 146 34.73 4.76 1.04
C VAL A 146 34.36 4.57 -0.43
N ASP A 147 35.36 4.30 -1.28
CA ASP A 147 35.23 4.23 -2.74
C ASP A 147 35.04 2.82 -3.31
N TRP A 148 34.44 1.90 -2.56
CA TRP A 148 34.26 0.51 -3.02
C TRP A 148 33.29 0.37 -4.17
N TRP A 149 32.24 1.23 -4.19
CA TRP A 149 31.18 1.16 -5.16
C TRP A 149 31.53 1.93 -6.45
N PRO A 150 31.06 1.44 -7.63
CA PRO A 150 31.22 2.17 -8.90
C PRO A 150 30.71 3.61 -8.84
N ALA A 151 31.30 4.45 -9.68
CA ALA A 151 31.00 5.89 -9.66
C ALA A 151 29.52 6.23 -9.91
N GLU A 152 28.81 5.38 -10.64
CA GLU A 152 27.39 5.58 -10.95
C GLU A 152 26.49 5.47 -9.71
N LEU A 153 26.96 4.78 -8.67
CA LEU A 153 26.24 4.60 -7.40
C LEU A 153 26.68 5.56 -6.31
N ARG A 154 27.72 6.33 -6.57
CA ARG A 154 28.17 7.38 -5.67
C ARG A 154 27.47 8.68 -6.02
N ALA A 155 27.03 9.45 -5.01
CA ALA A 155 26.48 10.77 -5.26
C ALA A 155 27.49 11.60 -6.05
N GLN A 156 27.07 12.17 -7.19
CA GLN A 156 27.86 13.18 -7.84
C GLN A 156 27.85 14.42 -6.93
N ASP A 157 29.04 14.89 -6.54
CA ASP A 157 29.23 16.19 -5.90
C ASP A 157 28.59 17.26 -6.82
N SER A 158 27.33 17.56 -6.59
CA SER A 158 26.73 18.77 -7.13
C SER A 158 27.39 19.90 -6.34
N GLY A 159 28.29 20.63 -7.01
CA GLY A 159 29.14 21.67 -6.43
C GLY A 159 28.43 22.89 -5.82
N ASP A 160 27.20 22.74 -5.43
CA ASP A 160 26.36 23.72 -4.75
C ASP A 160 26.34 23.36 -3.26
N GLY A 161 27.17 24.00 -2.48
CA GLY A 161 27.44 23.85 -1.04
C GLY A 161 26.24 23.83 -0.06
N LEU A 162 25.13 23.29 -0.49
CA LEU A 162 23.99 22.90 0.33
C LEU A 162 24.18 21.44 0.71
N GLY A 163 24.34 21.19 2.00
CA GLY A 163 24.58 19.87 2.60
C GLY A 163 23.73 18.79 1.96
N SER A 164 24.41 17.74 1.47
CA SER A 164 23.79 16.59 0.87
C SER A 164 22.79 15.98 1.88
N ASP A 165 21.51 16.11 1.60
CA ASP A 165 20.51 15.30 2.28
C ASP A 165 20.80 13.83 1.91
N LEU A 166 21.26 13.03 2.87
CA LEU A 166 21.60 11.60 2.73
C LEU A 166 20.47 10.76 2.08
N MET A 167 19.28 11.29 2.00
CA MET A 167 18.11 10.66 1.37
C MET A 167 18.16 10.56 -0.17
N GLY A 168 19.06 11.25 -0.84
CA GLY A 168 19.25 11.18 -2.30
C GLY A 168 20.31 10.18 -2.78
N GLU A 169 20.96 9.47 -1.87
CA GLU A 169 22.03 8.52 -2.21
C GLU A 169 21.46 7.18 -2.71
N PRO A 170 21.83 6.72 -3.92
CA PRO A 170 21.36 5.44 -4.46
C PRO A 170 21.61 4.24 -3.54
N LEU A 171 22.73 4.25 -2.81
CA LEU A 171 23.15 3.19 -1.89
C LEU A 171 22.25 3.06 -0.66
N LEU A 172 21.56 4.13 -0.23
CA LEU A 172 20.68 4.12 0.92
C LEU A 172 19.22 3.84 0.55
N THR A 173 18.93 3.63 -0.73
CA THR A 173 17.58 3.24 -1.14
C THR A 173 17.22 1.86 -0.56
N GLN A 174 15.98 1.73 -0.09
CA GLN A 174 15.48 0.48 0.47
C GLN A 174 15.62 -0.71 -0.51
N GLY A 175 15.47 -0.44 -1.82
CA GLY A 175 15.69 -1.44 -2.87
C GLY A 175 17.12 -1.97 -2.87
N PHE A 176 18.10 -1.07 -2.86
CA PHE A 176 19.52 -1.45 -2.86
C PHE A 176 19.92 -2.22 -1.59
N VAL A 177 19.50 -1.76 -0.43
CA VAL A 177 19.76 -2.42 0.87
C VAL A 177 19.22 -3.86 0.86
N ARG A 178 18.01 -4.07 0.33
CA ARG A 178 17.42 -5.41 0.19
C ARG A 178 18.19 -6.29 -0.79
N GLU A 179 18.55 -5.74 -1.95
CA GLU A 179 19.35 -6.50 -2.94
C GLU A 179 20.71 -6.92 -2.36
N LEU A 180 21.37 -6.04 -1.60
CA LEU A 180 22.64 -6.32 -0.95
C LEU A 180 22.49 -7.41 0.10
N ARG A 181 21.47 -7.32 0.96
CA ARG A 181 21.12 -8.37 1.92
C ARG A 181 20.90 -9.70 1.20
N ASP A 182 20.08 -9.72 0.16
CA ASP A 182 19.72 -10.93 -0.57
C ASP A 182 20.94 -11.56 -1.25
N LEU A 183 21.83 -10.75 -1.84
CA LEU A 183 23.09 -11.25 -2.42
C LEU A 183 23.99 -11.91 -1.35
N MET A 184 24.17 -11.25 -0.20
CA MET A 184 24.96 -11.78 0.91
C MET A 184 24.36 -13.10 1.42
N MET A 185 23.04 -13.15 1.63
CA MET A 185 22.35 -14.36 2.08
C MET A 185 22.49 -15.51 1.07
N ARG A 186 22.26 -15.25 -0.22
CA ARG A 186 22.37 -16.30 -1.28
C ARG A 186 23.81 -16.82 -1.37
N ALA A 187 24.82 -15.95 -1.22
CA ALA A 187 26.22 -16.36 -1.17
C ALA A 187 26.52 -17.22 0.06
N THR A 188 26.08 -16.79 1.24
CA THR A 188 26.23 -17.51 2.52
C THR A 188 25.62 -18.91 2.46
N GLU A 189 24.37 -19.04 2.00
CA GLU A 189 23.66 -20.32 1.88
C GLU A 189 24.39 -21.31 0.96
N ARG A 190 25.12 -20.82 -0.02
CA ARG A 190 25.92 -21.63 -0.94
C ARG A 190 27.35 -21.89 -0.46
N GLY A 191 27.68 -21.34 0.71
CA GLY A 191 28.96 -21.54 1.37
C GLY A 191 30.10 -20.72 0.75
N LEU A 192 29.79 -19.66 0.02
CA LEU A 192 30.78 -18.72 -0.49
C LEU A 192 31.26 -17.81 0.65
N SER A 193 32.55 -17.51 0.62
CA SER A 193 33.15 -16.43 1.40
C SER A 193 33.10 -15.10 0.63
N PRO A 194 33.26 -13.95 1.31
CA PRO A 194 33.38 -12.66 0.63
C PRO A 194 34.51 -12.65 -0.43
N LYS A 195 35.60 -13.32 -0.15
CA LYS A 195 36.72 -13.43 -1.11
C LYS A 195 36.33 -14.18 -2.38
N GLU A 196 35.64 -15.32 -2.23
CA GLU A 196 35.19 -16.12 -3.39
C GLU A 196 34.14 -15.37 -4.20
N LEU A 197 33.22 -14.63 -3.57
CA LEU A 197 32.28 -13.76 -4.28
C LEU A 197 33.02 -12.67 -5.08
N ALA A 198 34.05 -12.05 -4.52
CA ALA A 198 34.84 -11.04 -5.22
C ALA A 198 35.58 -11.64 -6.43
N GLU A 199 36.23 -12.81 -6.25
CA GLU A 199 36.93 -13.51 -7.31
C GLU A 199 35.98 -13.95 -8.44
N MET A 200 34.81 -14.46 -8.07
CA MET A 200 33.75 -14.79 -9.04
C MET A 200 33.25 -13.55 -9.80
N GLY A 201 33.03 -12.42 -9.10
CA GLY A 201 32.64 -11.17 -9.71
C GLY A 201 33.65 -10.65 -10.73
N GLN A 202 34.94 -10.77 -10.43
CA GLN A 202 36.02 -10.41 -11.37
C GLN A 202 36.05 -11.33 -12.60
N ARG A 203 35.97 -12.67 -12.40
CA ARG A 203 35.96 -13.64 -13.53
C ARG A 203 34.73 -13.45 -14.45
N LEU A 204 33.57 -13.21 -13.88
CA LEU A 204 32.30 -13.11 -14.62
C LEU A 204 31.97 -11.70 -15.07
N GLN A 205 32.84 -10.73 -14.78
CA GLN A 205 32.63 -9.31 -15.14
C GLN A 205 31.34 -8.73 -14.52
N GLU A 206 30.97 -9.16 -13.30
CA GLU A 206 29.87 -8.61 -12.54
C GLU A 206 30.38 -7.42 -11.70
N PRO A 207 30.12 -6.18 -12.12
CA PRO A 207 30.87 -5.00 -11.63
C PRO A 207 30.62 -4.70 -10.16
N TYR A 208 29.47 -5.14 -9.62
CA TYR A 208 29.05 -4.83 -8.26
C TYR A 208 29.45 -5.88 -7.23
N TRP A 209 29.75 -7.14 -7.62
CA TRP A 209 30.05 -8.21 -6.67
C TRP A 209 31.37 -7.99 -5.89
N PRO A 210 32.42 -7.46 -6.51
CA PRO A 210 33.65 -7.16 -5.74
C PRO A 210 33.42 -6.10 -4.66
N ALA A 211 32.58 -5.08 -4.95
CA ALA A 211 32.20 -4.05 -3.99
C ALA A 211 31.30 -4.61 -2.88
N ALA A 212 30.28 -5.38 -3.24
CA ALA A 212 29.43 -6.09 -2.30
C ALA A 212 30.21 -7.05 -1.39
N ALA A 213 31.23 -7.73 -1.91
CA ALA A 213 32.09 -8.60 -1.15
C ALA A 213 32.93 -7.85 -0.11
N LYS A 214 33.46 -6.68 -0.46
CA LYS A 214 34.18 -5.81 0.49
C LYS A 214 33.25 -5.34 1.60
N PHE A 215 32.04 -4.90 1.23
CA PHE A 215 31.02 -4.52 2.20
C PHE A 215 30.64 -5.70 3.10
N TRP A 216 30.40 -6.88 2.54
CA TRP A 216 30.06 -8.07 3.29
C TRP A 216 31.17 -8.46 4.28
N ASN A 217 32.44 -8.37 3.88
CA ASN A 217 33.55 -8.60 4.80
C ASN A 217 33.54 -7.58 5.96
N SER A 218 33.25 -6.30 5.69
CA SER A 218 33.10 -5.28 6.73
C SER A 218 31.93 -5.58 7.66
N TYR A 219 30.78 -5.98 7.10
CA TYR A 219 29.59 -6.41 7.84
C TYR A 219 29.92 -7.56 8.82
N LEU A 220 30.59 -8.62 8.34
CA LEU A 220 31.00 -9.76 9.18
C LEU A 220 31.96 -9.36 10.30
N ASN A 221 32.89 -8.47 10.01
CA ASN A 221 33.85 -8.00 11.01
C ASN A 221 33.17 -7.16 12.10
N ILE A 222 32.22 -6.32 11.74
CA ILE A 222 31.51 -5.46 12.70
C ILE A 222 30.47 -6.27 13.48
N SER A 223 29.75 -7.19 12.82
CA SER A 223 28.77 -8.06 13.50
C SER A 223 29.45 -9.03 14.50
N SER A 224 30.68 -9.44 14.23
CA SER A 224 31.47 -10.30 15.11
C SER A 224 32.30 -9.54 16.16
N ALA A 225 32.68 -8.30 15.90
CA ALA A 225 33.37 -7.42 16.81
C ALA A 225 32.37 -6.69 17.73
N SER A 226 31.61 -7.44 18.52
CA SER A 226 30.75 -6.82 19.51
C SER A 226 31.59 -6.15 20.56
N ASP A 227 31.49 -4.88 20.62
CA ASP A 227 32.05 -3.87 21.52
C ASP A 227 32.74 -4.33 22.76
N SER A 228 34.08 -4.17 22.78
CA SER A 228 34.90 -4.16 23.97
C SER A 228 34.81 -2.87 24.80
N GLY A 229 33.68 -2.15 24.75
CA GLY A 229 33.60 -0.80 25.31
C GLY A 229 32.41 -0.40 26.18
N ALA A 230 31.32 -1.12 26.24
CA ALA A 230 30.20 -0.80 27.14
C ALA A 230 29.31 -2.04 27.36
N GLY A 231 29.59 -2.74 28.41
CA GLY A 231 28.68 -3.55 29.27
C GLY A 231 27.63 -4.50 28.75
N ASP A 232 27.36 -4.62 27.45
CA ASP A 232 26.30 -5.51 26.93
C ASP A 232 26.62 -6.00 25.51
N SER A 233 27.66 -6.82 25.38
CA SER A 233 28.17 -7.34 24.12
C SER A 233 27.43 -8.60 23.69
N LYS A 234 26.27 -8.41 23.01
CA LYS A 234 25.51 -9.53 22.40
C LYS A 234 25.99 -9.75 20.98
N MET A 235 26.46 -10.94 20.66
CA MET A 235 26.79 -11.33 19.28
C MET A 235 25.50 -11.38 18.44
N ARG A 236 25.50 -10.68 17.31
CA ARG A 236 24.37 -10.67 16.38
C ARG A 236 24.65 -11.65 15.25
N ILE A 237 23.70 -12.53 14.96
CA ILE A 237 23.83 -13.52 13.90
C ILE A 237 22.56 -13.53 13.05
N ASP A 238 22.72 -13.54 11.74
CA ASP A 238 21.60 -13.67 10.83
C ASP A 238 21.18 -15.13 10.58
N PRO A 239 19.96 -15.39 10.06
CA PRO A 239 19.49 -16.75 9.86
C PRO A 239 20.36 -17.61 8.91
N ALA A 240 20.95 -17.03 7.87
CA ALA A 240 21.81 -17.77 6.93
C ALA A 240 23.18 -18.09 7.54
N GLU A 241 23.73 -17.15 8.30
CA GLU A 241 24.97 -17.36 9.04
C GLU A 241 24.81 -18.42 10.14
N LEU A 242 23.64 -18.50 10.79
CA LEU A 242 23.39 -19.43 11.88
C LEU A 242 23.62 -20.90 11.47
N ILE A 243 23.15 -21.28 10.26
CA ILE A 243 23.33 -22.64 9.74
C ILE A 243 24.82 -22.90 9.46
N ASN A 244 25.51 -21.98 8.80
CA ASN A 244 26.94 -22.14 8.49
C ASN A 244 27.81 -22.08 9.73
N ALA A 245 27.47 -21.26 10.73
CA ALA A 245 28.15 -21.24 12.01
C ALA A 245 28.02 -22.60 12.73
N ALA A 246 26.84 -23.21 12.69
CA ALA A 246 26.65 -24.56 13.24
C ALA A 246 27.48 -25.61 12.51
N ILE A 247 27.54 -25.56 11.17
CA ILE A 247 28.42 -26.45 10.37
C ILE A 247 29.87 -26.26 10.78
N ALA A 248 30.36 -25.03 10.79
CA ALA A 248 31.72 -24.71 11.16
C ALA A 248 32.05 -25.10 12.63
N HIS A 249 31.06 -25.01 13.52
CA HIS A 249 31.21 -25.46 14.91
C HIS A 249 31.38 -26.98 15.00
N LEU A 250 30.59 -27.74 14.24
CA LEU A 250 30.71 -29.20 14.16
C LEU A 250 32.03 -29.64 13.53
N ASP A 251 32.50 -28.96 12.48
CA ASP A 251 33.78 -29.24 11.83
C ASP A 251 34.97 -29.01 12.79
N ARG A 252 34.91 -27.96 13.63
CA ARG A 252 35.95 -27.67 14.65
C ARG A 252 35.87 -28.59 15.86
N ASN A 253 34.70 -29.18 16.13
CA ASN A 253 34.44 -30.00 17.31
C ASN A 253 33.86 -31.38 16.91
N PRO A 254 34.67 -32.27 16.33
CA PRO A 254 34.20 -33.59 15.89
C PRO A 254 33.59 -34.45 17.01
N GLN A 255 33.93 -34.17 18.25
CA GLN A 255 33.36 -34.84 19.42
C GLN A 255 31.88 -34.55 19.60
N ILE A 256 31.45 -33.28 19.34
CA ILE A 256 30.04 -32.89 19.39
C ILE A 256 29.27 -33.58 18.26
N LEU A 257 29.88 -33.62 17.08
CA LEU A 257 29.28 -34.31 15.94
C LEU A 257 29.08 -35.79 16.23
N GLU A 258 30.04 -36.44 16.84
CA GLU A 258 29.93 -37.85 17.21
C GLU A 258 28.82 -38.08 18.27
N VAL A 259 28.70 -37.19 19.26
CA VAL A 259 27.59 -37.24 20.25
C VAL A 259 26.24 -37.10 19.58
N LEU A 260 26.11 -36.15 18.65
CA LEU A 260 24.83 -35.94 17.92
C LEU A 260 24.49 -37.13 17.03
N ARG A 261 25.48 -37.71 16.31
CA ARG A 261 25.28 -38.92 15.49
C ARG A 261 24.91 -40.17 16.33
N LYS A 262 25.44 -40.29 17.52
CA LYS A 262 25.03 -41.36 18.45
C LYS A 262 23.65 -41.12 19.05
N ARG A 263 23.31 -39.85 19.25
CA ARG A 263 22.02 -39.49 19.80
C ARG A 263 20.88 -39.67 18.76
N PHE A 264 21.04 -39.10 17.57
CA PHE A 264 20.04 -39.14 16.55
C PHE A 264 20.19 -40.37 15.67
N THR A 265 19.46 -41.44 16.03
CA THR A 265 19.39 -42.68 15.25
C THR A 265 18.41 -42.66 14.12
N THR A 266 17.44 -41.76 14.17
CA THR A 266 16.43 -41.51 13.13
C THR A 266 16.33 -40.04 12.84
N ILE A 267 16.41 -39.68 11.55
CA ILE A 267 16.22 -38.31 11.07
C ILE A 267 15.10 -38.28 10.03
N MET A 268 14.11 -37.44 10.27
CA MET A 268 12.98 -37.25 9.36
C MET A 268 12.88 -35.79 8.94
N VAL A 269 12.64 -35.52 7.66
CA VAL A 269 12.51 -34.16 7.14
C VAL A 269 11.22 -34.01 6.38
N ASP A 270 10.28 -33.20 6.89
CA ASP A 270 9.07 -32.80 6.16
C ASP A 270 9.42 -31.72 5.13
N GLU A 271 8.75 -31.71 3.97
CA GLU A 271 8.96 -30.71 2.91
C GLU A 271 10.44 -30.55 2.47
N PHE A 272 11.20 -31.63 2.34
CA PHE A 272 12.64 -31.59 2.05
C PHE A 272 13.02 -30.81 0.79
N HIS A 273 12.11 -30.68 -0.15
CA HIS A 273 12.29 -29.86 -1.36
C HIS A 273 12.37 -28.33 -1.10
N GLU A 274 12.06 -27.88 0.11
CA GLU A 274 12.23 -26.48 0.54
C GLU A 274 13.62 -26.19 1.13
N THR A 275 14.51 -27.19 1.22
CA THR A 275 15.84 -27.00 1.79
C THR A 275 16.75 -26.18 0.88
N ASP A 276 17.52 -25.28 1.50
CA ASP A 276 18.65 -24.62 0.89
C ASP A 276 19.94 -25.49 0.95
N PRO A 277 21.00 -25.15 0.20
CA PRO A 277 22.24 -25.91 0.20
C PRO A 277 22.96 -26.01 1.56
N ALA A 278 22.86 -24.97 2.42
CA ALA A 278 23.48 -25.00 3.76
C ALA A 278 22.75 -25.99 4.68
N GLN A 279 21.43 -26.02 4.65
CA GLN A 279 20.60 -26.97 5.40
C GLN A 279 20.89 -28.41 4.97
N ARG A 280 21.06 -28.66 3.66
CA ARG A 280 21.47 -29.99 3.16
C ARG A 280 22.87 -30.39 3.63
N ARG A 281 23.85 -29.46 3.65
CA ARG A 281 25.19 -29.72 4.22
C ARG A 281 25.14 -30.08 5.70
N LEU A 282 24.33 -29.34 6.49
CA LEU A 282 24.14 -29.66 7.91
C LEU A 282 23.53 -31.06 8.10
N LEU A 283 22.53 -31.39 7.30
CA LEU A 283 21.88 -32.72 7.33
C LEU A 283 22.86 -33.83 6.95
N GLU A 284 23.73 -33.59 5.97
CA GLU A 284 24.75 -34.55 5.55
C GLU A 284 25.77 -34.82 6.67
N LEU A 285 26.18 -33.82 7.43
CA LEU A 285 27.00 -33.99 8.61
C LEU A 285 26.33 -34.88 9.68
N LEU A 286 25.03 -34.71 9.89
CA LEU A 286 24.28 -35.47 10.92
C LEU A 286 23.79 -36.84 10.43
N ARG A 287 23.96 -37.17 9.17
CA ARG A 287 23.34 -38.33 8.48
C ARG A 287 23.46 -39.62 9.31
N CYS A 288 22.34 -40.32 9.41
CA CYS A 288 22.19 -41.65 9.97
C CYS A 288 21.66 -42.65 8.95
N GLU A 289 21.54 -43.94 9.30
CA GLU A 289 21.03 -44.97 8.38
C GLU A 289 19.49 -44.90 8.21
N ASP A 290 18.77 -44.60 9.29
CA ASP A 290 17.29 -44.48 9.23
C ASP A 290 16.89 -43.02 8.99
N MET A 291 16.70 -42.68 7.72
CA MET A 291 16.27 -41.34 7.29
C MET A 291 14.94 -41.41 6.49
N VAL A 292 14.04 -40.47 6.75
CA VAL A 292 12.80 -40.28 5.95
C VAL A 292 12.75 -38.86 5.42
N LEU A 293 12.84 -38.70 4.08
CA LEU A 293 12.81 -37.41 3.40
C LEU A 293 11.52 -37.28 2.60
N VAL A 294 10.66 -36.34 2.99
CA VAL A 294 9.39 -36.08 2.30
C VAL A 294 9.58 -35.06 1.18
N LEU A 295 9.15 -35.44 -0.02
CA LEU A 295 9.41 -34.72 -1.26
C LEU A 295 8.12 -34.39 -2.01
N ASP A 296 8.00 -33.16 -2.45
CA ASP A 296 7.00 -32.71 -3.43
C ASP A 296 7.52 -31.46 -4.17
N PRO A 297 8.45 -31.62 -5.11
CA PRO A 297 9.08 -30.46 -5.79
C PRO A 297 8.08 -29.54 -6.48
N LYS A 298 6.90 -30.06 -6.89
CA LYS A 298 5.83 -29.27 -7.53
C LYS A 298 5.15 -28.30 -6.56
N SER A 299 5.30 -28.51 -5.25
CA SER A 299 4.73 -27.63 -4.21
C SER A 299 5.78 -26.70 -3.56
N ALA A 300 6.98 -26.63 -4.14
CA ALA A 300 8.03 -25.74 -3.66
C ALA A 300 7.67 -24.26 -3.90
N VAL A 301 7.75 -23.44 -2.87
CA VAL A 301 7.49 -21.98 -2.93
C VAL A 301 8.60 -21.14 -2.30
N GLY A 302 9.62 -21.78 -1.72
CA GLY A 302 10.66 -21.13 -0.93
C GLY A 302 11.89 -20.67 -1.72
N ARG A 303 11.88 -20.69 -3.06
CA ARG A 303 13.06 -20.33 -3.87
C ARG A 303 13.56 -18.92 -3.59
N PHE A 304 12.65 -17.95 -3.40
CA PHE A 304 13.01 -16.60 -2.99
C PHE A 304 13.70 -16.52 -1.60
N ARG A 305 13.56 -17.58 -0.78
CA ARG A 305 14.24 -17.76 0.50
C ARG A 305 15.46 -18.68 0.43
N GLY A 306 15.94 -19.02 -0.78
CA GLY A 306 17.11 -19.83 -0.98
C GLY A 306 16.89 -21.30 -1.22
N ALA A 307 15.65 -21.79 -1.12
CA ALA A 307 15.33 -23.17 -1.49
C ALA A 307 15.78 -23.51 -2.92
N ASP A 308 16.21 -24.74 -3.09
CA ASP A 308 16.68 -25.26 -4.38
C ASP A 308 15.89 -26.52 -4.76
N PRO A 309 14.61 -26.35 -5.17
CA PRO A 309 13.72 -27.46 -5.46
C PRO A 309 14.19 -28.32 -6.63
N ASP A 310 14.89 -27.71 -7.58
CA ASP A 310 15.36 -28.42 -8.77
C ASP A 310 16.64 -29.22 -8.48
N GLY A 311 17.49 -28.69 -7.58
CA GLY A 311 18.72 -29.38 -7.15
C GLY A 311 18.48 -30.50 -6.14
N VAL A 312 17.31 -30.57 -5.51
CA VAL A 312 17.05 -31.55 -4.45
C VAL A 312 17.04 -32.98 -4.93
N MET A 313 16.50 -33.26 -6.10
CA MET A 313 16.50 -34.62 -6.66
C MET A 313 17.90 -35.09 -7.04
N ALA A 314 18.66 -34.22 -7.70
CA ALA A 314 20.07 -34.51 -8.03
C ALA A 314 20.93 -34.72 -6.74
N TYR A 315 20.66 -33.95 -5.70
CA TYR A 315 21.28 -34.17 -4.39
C TYR A 315 20.93 -35.53 -3.80
N CYS A 316 19.66 -35.92 -3.81
CA CYS A 316 19.23 -37.24 -3.30
C CYS A 316 19.88 -38.38 -4.09
N GLU A 317 19.92 -38.28 -5.41
CA GLU A 317 20.56 -39.28 -6.27
C GLU A 317 22.07 -39.38 -6.01
N LYS A 318 22.78 -38.25 -5.93
CA LYS A 318 24.20 -38.19 -5.62
C LYS A 318 24.52 -38.72 -4.23
N THR A 319 23.71 -38.39 -3.22
CA THR A 319 24.03 -38.63 -1.80
C THR A 319 23.61 -40.02 -1.36
N PHE A 320 22.49 -40.52 -1.81
CA PHE A 320 21.89 -41.78 -1.37
C PHE A 320 21.96 -42.87 -2.46
N GLY A 321 21.87 -42.48 -3.73
CA GLY A 321 21.94 -43.40 -4.86
C GLY A 321 20.98 -44.60 -4.74
N GLU A 322 21.47 -45.79 -5.13
CA GLU A 322 20.70 -47.03 -5.05
C GLU A 322 20.34 -47.49 -3.62
N LYS A 323 20.94 -46.87 -2.59
CA LYS A 323 20.65 -47.22 -1.19
C LYS A 323 19.34 -46.66 -0.69
N ALA A 324 18.83 -45.62 -1.35
CA ALA A 324 17.56 -45.01 -0.98
C ALA A 324 16.38 -45.82 -1.53
N LYS A 325 15.40 -46.11 -0.68
CA LYS A 325 14.12 -46.65 -1.12
C LYS A 325 13.20 -45.49 -1.52
N HIS A 326 12.59 -45.59 -2.68
CA HIS A 326 11.59 -44.64 -3.16
C HIS A 326 10.20 -45.22 -2.96
N ILE A 327 9.32 -44.47 -2.26
CA ILE A 327 7.90 -44.78 -2.15
C ILE A 327 7.13 -43.54 -2.58
N THR A 328 6.16 -43.75 -3.53
CA THR A 328 5.30 -42.68 -3.99
C THR A 328 3.88 -42.95 -3.52
N LEU A 329 3.32 -42.01 -2.76
CA LEU A 329 1.93 -42.07 -2.31
C LEU A 329 1.01 -41.63 -3.45
N LEU A 330 0.05 -42.47 -3.80
CA LEU A 330 -0.82 -42.26 -4.96
C LEU A 330 -2.24 -41.83 -4.55
N THR A 331 -2.72 -42.26 -3.41
CA THR A 331 -4.10 -42.03 -2.93
C THR A 331 -4.27 -40.59 -2.44
N ASN A 332 -5.18 -39.84 -3.05
CA ASN A 332 -5.52 -38.47 -2.60
C ASN A 332 -6.65 -38.51 -1.58
N TYR A 333 -6.37 -38.18 -0.33
CA TYR A 333 -7.31 -38.14 0.79
C TYR A 333 -8.07 -36.83 0.93
N ARG A 334 -7.69 -35.79 0.19
CA ARG A 334 -8.40 -34.49 0.20
C ARG A 334 -9.67 -34.49 -0.64
N GLY A 335 -9.88 -35.53 -1.45
CA GLY A 335 -10.96 -35.58 -2.42
C GLY A 335 -10.64 -34.86 -3.71
N ASN A 336 -11.59 -34.82 -4.62
CA ASN A 336 -11.50 -34.11 -5.88
C ASN A 336 -12.47 -32.92 -5.84
N PRO A 337 -12.03 -31.69 -5.57
CA PRO A 337 -12.93 -30.54 -5.46
C PRO A 337 -13.62 -30.27 -6.79
N ALA A 338 -14.90 -29.86 -6.75
CA ALA A 338 -15.55 -29.27 -7.92
C ALA A 338 -14.82 -27.96 -8.30
N ARG A 339 -14.47 -27.82 -9.58
CA ARG A 339 -13.62 -26.74 -10.06
C ARG A 339 -14.38 -25.85 -11.02
N PHE A 340 -14.37 -24.57 -10.79
CA PHE A 340 -15.07 -23.55 -11.56
C PHE A 340 -14.08 -22.47 -12.03
N ALA A 341 -14.22 -22.07 -13.30
CA ALA A 341 -13.52 -20.93 -13.85
C ALA A 341 -14.53 -19.85 -14.19
N ILE A 342 -14.26 -18.61 -13.81
CA ILE A 342 -15.18 -17.50 -13.92
C ILE A 342 -14.47 -16.31 -14.54
N GLU A 343 -14.98 -15.84 -15.67
CA GLU A 343 -14.55 -14.65 -16.35
C GLU A 343 -15.48 -13.48 -16.01
N LEU A 344 -14.89 -12.36 -15.60
CA LEU A 344 -15.58 -11.21 -15.04
C LEU A 344 -15.12 -9.93 -15.74
N ARG A 345 -15.88 -8.84 -15.62
CA ARG A 345 -15.64 -7.59 -16.36
C ARG A 345 -14.81 -6.58 -15.59
N SER A 346 -14.73 -6.73 -14.28
CA SER A 346 -13.99 -5.80 -13.41
C SER A 346 -13.61 -6.46 -12.09
N GLU A 347 -12.61 -5.89 -11.38
CA GLU A 347 -12.21 -6.33 -10.05
C GLU A 347 -13.35 -6.18 -9.02
N ASN A 348 -14.22 -5.21 -9.20
CA ASN A 348 -15.40 -5.07 -8.35
C ASN A 348 -16.40 -6.20 -8.57
N GLU A 349 -16.61 -6.61 -9.82
CA GLU A 349 -17.46 -7.76 -10.15
C GLU A 349 -16.86 -9.07 -9.62
N GLU A 350 -15.54 -9.22 -9.71
CA GLU A 350 -14.78 -10.33 -9.10
C GLU A 350 -14.99 -10.39 -7.59
N ALA A 351 -14.81 -9.26 -6.92
CA ALA A 351 -15.00 -9.14 -5.48
C ALA A 351 -16.45 -9.44 -5.05
N GLN A 352 -17.43 -8.96 -5.82
CA GLN A 352 -18.85 -9.24 -5.58
C GLN A 352 -19.20 -10.73 -5.80
N TYR A 353 -18.63 -11.35 -6.84
CA TYR A 353 -18.79 -12.78 -7.08
C TYR A 353 -18.30 -13.60 -5.90
N ILE A 354 -17.08 -13.31 -5.43
CA ILE A 354 -16.46 -14.01 -4.29
C ILE A 354 -17.34 -13.85 -3.04
N ALA A 355 -17.72 -12.61 -2.71
CA ALA A 355 -18.56 -12.32 -1.56
C ALA A 355 -19.91 -13.01 -1.63
N TYR A 356 -20.55 -13.03 -2.82
CA TYR A 356 -21.81 -13.72 -3.04
C TYR A 356 -21.69 -15.24 -2.81
N GLN A 357 -20.68 -15.89 -3.40
CA GLN A 357 -20.49 -17.33 -3.26
C GLN A 357 -20.19 -17.73 -1.81
N MET A 358 -19.36 -16.97 -1.11
CA MET A 358 -19.07 -17.20 0.30
C MET A 358 -20.31 -17.03 1.18
N LYS A 359 -21.06 -15.95 0.97
CA LYS A 359 -22.31 -15.71 1.71
C LYS A 359 -23.34 -16.78 1.45
N ARG A 360 -23.48 -17.23 0.20
CA ARG A 360 -24.35 -18.31 -0.21
C ARG A 360 -23.95 -19.64 0.44
N ALA A 361 -22.65 -19.99 0.40
CA ALA A 361 -22.13 -21.21 1.03
C ALA A 361 -22.42 -21.22 2.53
N HIS A 362 -22.24 -20.10 3.21
CA HIS A 362 -22.51 -19.97 4.63
C HIS A 362 -24.01 -20.10 4.94
N LEU A 363 -24.87 -19.33 4.26
CA LEU A 363 -26.30 -19.25 4.57
C LEU A 363 -27.09 -20.49 4.10
N MET A 364 -26.73 -21.05 2.94
CA MET A 364 -27.51 -22.11 2.30
C MET A 364 -26.91 -23.50 2.52
N GLU A 365 -25.61 -23.60 2.71
CA GLU A 365 -24.90 -24.88 2.79
C GLU A 365 -24.26 -25.09 4.18
N GLY A 366 -24.34 -24.10 5.09
CA GLY A 366 -23.84 -24.19 6.46
C GLY A 366 -22.30 -24.24 6.56
N VAL A 367 -21.57 -23.80 5.52
CA VAL A 367 -20.11 -23.78 5.54
C VAL A 367 -19.65 -22.66 6.45
N ALA A 368 -18.77 -22.94 7.40
CA ALA A 368 -18.19 -21.92 8.26
C ALA A 368 -17.29 -20.96 7.45
N TYR A 369 -17.24 -19.68 7.81
CA TYR A 369 -16.34 -18.72 7.16
C TYR A 369 -14.87 -19.11 7.33
N SER A 370 -14.49 -19.71 8.46
CA SER A 370 -13.15 -20.24 8.71
C SER A 370 -12.73 -21.38 7.78
N ASP A 371 -13.70 -22.04 7.12
CA ASP A 371 -13.48 -23.06 6.11
C ASP A 371 -13.36 -22.50 4.67
N MET A 372 -13.36 -21.16 4.53
CA MET A 372 -13.27 -20.47 3.25
C MET A 372 -12.03 -19.56 3.18
N ALA A 373 -11.39 -19.49 2.01
CA ALA A 373 -10.27 -18.61 1.80
C ALA A 373 -10.25 -18.01 0.40
N VAL A 374 -9.69 -16.78 0.31
CA VAL A 374 -9.27 -16.17 -0.95
C VAL A 374 -7.75 -16.26 -1.03
N ILE A 375 -7.23 -16.75 -2.13
CA ILE A 375 -5.80 -16.86 -2.38
C ILE A 375 -5.44 -15.91 -3.54
N LEU A 376 -4.49 -15.02 -3.27
CA LEU A 376 -3.97 -14.02 -4.21
C LEU A 376 -2.50 -14.29 -4.52
N ARG A 377 -2.06 -13.94 -5.73
CA ARG A 377 -0.62 -13.98 -6.06
C ARG A 377 0.18 -12.98 -5.22
N ALA A 378 -0.36 -11.80 -5.04
CA ALA A 378 0.20 -10.74 -4.19
C ALA A 378 -0.93 -9.92 -3.54
N GLN A 379 -0.65 -9.27 -2.41
CA GLN A 379 -1.58 -8.29 -1.83
C GLN A 379 -1.52 -7.00 -2.67
N ASN A 380 -2.41 -6.89 -3.62
CA ASN A 380 -2.53 -5.79 -4.57
C ASN A 380 -3.90 -5.11 -4.43
N MET A 381 -4.26 -4.29 -5.41
CA MET A 381 -5.55 -3.59 -5.46
C MET A 381 -6.76 -4.55 -5.38
N SER A 382 -6.65 -5.77 -5.91
CA SER A 382 -7.70 -6.79 -5.84
C SER A 382 -8.03 -7.18 -4.39
N ALA A 383 -7.03 -7.25 -3.50
CA ALA A 383 -7.26 -7.52 -2.07
C ALA A 383 -8.15 -6.45 -1.42
N VAL A 384 -7.96 -5.18 -1.78
CA VAL A 384 -8.74 -4.06 -1.25
C VAL A 384 -10.20 -4.14 -1.73
N ALA A 385 -10.43 -4.41 -3.01
CA ALA A 385 -11.76 -4.58 -3.58
C ALA A 385 -12.51 -5.77 -2.94
N ILE A 386 -11.81 -6.90 -2.77
CA ILE A 386 -12.38 -8.11 -2.14
C ILE A 386 -12.74 -7.85 -0.67
N ARG A 387 -11.85 -7.25 0.11
CA ARG A 387 -12.16 -6.88 1.51
C ARG A 387 -13.37 -5.98 1.62
N ARG A 388 -13.45 -4.98 0.74
CA ARG A 388 -14.62 -4.07 0.69
C ARG A 388 -15.89 -4.83 0.41
N ALA A 389 -15.91 -5.71 -0.59
CA ALA A 389 -17.09 -6.48 -0.96
C ALA A 389 -17.52 -7.46 0.15
N LEU A 390 -16.57 -8.12 0.81
CA LEU A 390 -16.81 -8.99 1.96
C LEU A 390 -17.41 -8.20 3.13
N GLY A 391 -16.84 -7.02 3.44
CA GLY A 391 -17.36 -6.13 4.48
C GLY A 391 -18.77 -5.62 4.18
N GLN A 392 -19.03 -5.21 2.94
CA GLN A 392 -20.38 -4.81 2.49
C GLN A 392 -21.39 -5.96 2.59
N SER A 393 -20.93 -7.20 2.44
CA SER A 393 -21.76 -8.40 2.60
C SER A 393 -21.85 -8.90 4.05
N SER A 394 -21.28 -8.16 4.99
CA SER A 394 -21.19 -8.55 6.42
C SER A 394 -20.55 -9.94 6.58
N ILE A 395 -19.50 -10.22 5.83
CA ILE A 395 -18.69 -11.43 5.97
C ILE A 395 -17.47 -11.05 6.81
N PRO A 396 -17.25 -11.68 7.96
CA PRO A 396 -16.11 -11.39 8.79
C PRO A 396 -14.82 -11.89 8.11
N VAL A 397 -13.82 -11.02 8.04
CA VAL A 397 -12.51 -11.33 7.47
C VAL A 397 -11.49 -11.39 8.58
N ALA A 398 -10.55 -12.33 8.51
CA ALA A 398 -9.43 -12.40 9.44
C ALA A 398 -8.72 -11.05 9.47
N GLY A 399 -8.41 -10.58 10.67
CA GLY A 399 -7.93 -9.23 10.93
C GLY A 399 -6.88 -8.76 9.92
N ASP A 400 -6.99 -7.52 9.53
CA ASP A 400 -6.09 -6.89 8.58
C ASP A 400 -4.66 -7.00 9.09
N ARG A 401 -3.87 -7.80 8.39
CA ARG A 401 -2.41 -7.78 8.49
C ARG A 401 -1.87 -6.62 7.64
N GLU A 402 -2.51 -5.45 7.74
CA GLU A 402 -1.90 -4.23 7.20
C GLU A 402 -0.66 -3.94 8.03
N ALA A 403 0.41 -3.49 7.35
CA ALA A 403 1.55 -2.94 8.09
C ALA A 403 1.00 -1.86 9.04
N ILE A 404 1.38 -1.90 10.30
CA ILE A 404 0.88 -0.96 11.33
C ILE A 404 0.97 0.49 10.84
N ALA A 405 2.07 0.81 10.12
CA ALA A 405 2.29 2.14 9.55
C ALA A 405 1.30 2.56 8.46
N SER A 406 0.67 1.62 7.75
CA SER A 406 -0.33 1.91 6.71
C SER A 406 -1.76 1.99 7.23
N ASN A 407 -2.00 1.62 8.49
CA ASN A 407 -3.31 1.77 9.09
C ASN A 407 -3.68 3.26 9.18
N ALA A 408 -4.84 3.61 8.62
CA ALA A 408 -5.29 5.00 8.49
C ALA A 408 -5.43 5.73 9.83
N ALA A 409 -5.79 5.01 10.91
CA ALA A 409 -5.92 5.58 12.25
C ALA A 409 -4.56 5.76 12.94
N ILE A 410 -3.58 4.89 12.66
CA ILE A 410 -2.24 4.90 13.27
C ILE A 410 -1.28 5.84 12.56
N ALA A 411 -1.34 5.92 11.23
CA ALA A 411 -0.43 6.72 10.41
C ALA A 411 -0.26 8.18 10.88
N PRO A 412 -1.32 8.92 11.31
CA PRO A 412 -1.16 10.29 11.81
C PRO A 412 -0.37 10.37 13.13
N PHE A 413 -0.50 9.36 14.01
CA PHE A 413 0.26 9.31 15.28
C PHE A 413 1.75 9.06 15.01
N LEU A 414 2.06 8.15 14.07
CA LEU A 414 3.43 7.90 13.64
C LEU A 414 4.03 9.12 12.94
N LEU A 415 3.26 9.80 12.08
CA LEU A 415 3.69 11.04 11.43
C LEU A 415 4.04 12.11 12.45
N LEU A 416 3.20 12.33 13.46
CA LEU A 416 3.46 13.28 14.53
C LEU A 416 4.70 12.89 15.35
N ALA A 417 4.89 11.61 15.65
CA ALA A 417 6.07 11.11 16.32
C ALA A 417 7.34 11.36 15.49
N ARG A 418 7.31 11.14 14.17
CA ARG A 418 8.43 11.41 13.25
C ARG A 418 8.78 12.89 13.17
N VAL A 419 7.78 13.76 13.16
CA VAL A 419 7.98 15.22 13.26
C VAL A 419 8.60 15.60 14.61
N ALA A 420 8.15 14.98 15.71
CA ALA A 420 8.66 15.28 17.05
C ALA A 420 10.15 14.91 17.22
N VAL A 421 10.62 13.85 16.54
CA VAL A 421 12.03 13.39 16.58
C VAL A 421 12.89 13.96 15.46
N ASP A 422 12.41 14.92 14.69
CA ASP A 422 13.10 15.54 13.54
C ASP A 422 13.49 14.56 12.41
N LEU A 423 12.70 13.50 12.20
CA LEU A 423 12.78 12.63 11.02
C LEU A 423 12.01 13.20 9.83
N GLU A 424 10.98 14.00 10.09
CA GLU A 424 10.16 14.70 9.10
C GLU A 424 10.14 16.20 9.43
N LYS A 425 10.31 17.05 8.42
CA LYS A 425 10.17 18.50 8.57
C LYS A 425 8.74 18.92 8.27
N LEU A 426 8.17 19.79 9.08
CA LEU A 426 6.86 20.35 8.82
C LEU A 426 6.85 21.08 7.47
N ASN A 427 5.95 20.70 6.60
CA ASN A 427 5.60 21.34 5.35
C ASN A 427 4.07 21.42 5.23
N LEU A 428 3.55 21.98 4.16
CA LEU A 428 2.11 22.17 3.97
C LEU A 428 1.35 20.85 4.02
N ASP A 429 1.82 19.83 3.33
CA ASP A 429 1.17 18.50 3.29
C ASP A 429 1.10 17.86 4.68
N ILE A 430 2.21 17.85 5.40
CA ILE A 430 2.29 17.29 6.75
C ILE A 430 1.35 18.06 7.71
N CYS A 431 1.37 19.40 7.65
CA CYS A 431 0.47 20.23 8.45
C CYS A 431 -1.00 19.90 8.16
N GLU A 432 -1.38 19.79 6.90
CA GLU A 432 -2.76 19.44 6.50
C GLU A 432 -3.15 18.03 6.94
N ARG A 433 -2.27 17.05 6.82
CA ARG A 433 -2.50 15.68 7.27
C ARG A 433 -2.71 15.61 8.77
N LEU A 434 -1.88 16.29 9.56
CA LEU A 434 -2.02 16.33 11.02
C LEU A 434 -3.30 17.06 11.46
N LEU A 435 -3.67 18.16 10.77
CA LEU A 435 -4.90 18.89 11.07
C LEU A 435 -6.16 18.11 10.69
N LYS A 436 -6.14 17.35 9.60
CA LYS A 436 -7.25 16.49 9.16
C LYS A 436 -7.37 15.20 9.96
N ALA A 437 -6.34 14.82 10.72
CA ALA A 437 -6.39 13.66 11.61
C ALA A 437 -7.47 13.83 12.69
N GLU A 438 -7.90 12.74 13.30
CA GLU A 438 -8.98 12.77 14.31
C GLU A 438 -8.65 13.70 15.50
N PHE A 439 -7.38 13.72 15.92
CA PHE A 439 -6.93 14.66 16.96
C PHE A 439 -6.85 16.12 16.48
N GLY A 440 -6.66 16.37 15.21
CA GLY A 440 -6.76 17.70 14.60
C GLY A 440 -8.21 18.11 14.41
N GLY A 441 -9.04 17.23 13.87
CA GLY A 441 -10.47 17.42 13.70
C GLY A 441 -10.86 18.47 12.65
N ALA A 442 -9.90 18.90 11.78
CA ALA A 442 -10.18 19.88 10.76
C ALA A 442 -10.86 19.24 9.54
N SER A 443 -11.97 19.85 9.12
CA SER A 443 -12.56 19.59 7.81
C SER A 443 -11.83 20.38 6.72
N THR A 444 -12.00 20.00 5.46
CA THR A 444 -11.46 20.78 4.33
C THR A 444 -11.94 22.23 4.32
N ILE A 445 -13.18 22.46 4.78
CA ILE A 445 -13.77 23.80 4.86
C ILE A 445 -13.16 24.58 6.03
N SER A 446 -13.05 23.97 7.23
CA SER A 446 -12.45 24.64 8.38
C SER A 446 -11.00 24.99 8.11
N LEU A 447 -10.24 24.09 7.51
CA LEU A 447 -8.85 24.31 7.13
C LEU A 447 -8.68 25.50 6.17
N ARG A 448 -9.55 25.63 5.17
CA ARG A 448 -9.56 26.79 4.29
C ARG A 448 -9.87 28.08 5.02
N ARG A 449 -10.86 28.08 5.94
CA ARG A 449 -11.20 29.23 6.78
C ARG A 449 -10.03 29.62 7.67
N THR A 450 -9.41 28.66 8.32
CA THR A 450 -8.22 28.85 9.16
C THR A 450 -7.07 29.48 8.37
N ARG A 451 -6.77 28.97 7.18
CA ARG A 451 -5.74 29.55 6.29
C ARG A 451 -6.05 31.00 5.89
N ILE A 452 -7.29 31.29 5.53
CA ILE A 452 -7.73 32.66 5.19
C ILE A 452 -7.64 33.56 6.41
N ALA A 453 -8.05 33.09 7.60
CA ALA A 453 -7.95 33.84 8.83
C ALA A 453 -6.50 34.16 9.22
N LEU A 454 -5.60 33.17 9.11
CA LEU A 454 -4.16 33.35 9.31
C LEU A 454 -3.54 34.38 8.35
N LEU A 455 -3.93 34.38 7.10
CA LEU A 455 -3.48 35.37 6.12
C LEU A 455 -4.02 36.77 6.45
N LYS A 456 -5.29 36.90 6.87
CA LYS A 456 -5.89 38.18 7.24
C LYS A 456 -5.35 38.76 8.56
N SER A 457 -4.89 37.94 9.50
CA SER A 457 -4.30 38.39 10.75
C SER A 457 -2.89 38.97 10.58
N ARG A 458 -2.29 38.82 9.39
CA ARG A 458 -0.97 39.29 9.04
C ARG A 458 -0.97 40.81 8.83
N ASP A 459 -0.06 41.52 9.50
CA ASP A 459 0.27 42.90 9.15
C ASP A 459 1.28 42.90 8.00
N GLU A 460 0.80 43.10 6.77
CA GLU A 460 1.60 43.03 5.54
C GLU A 460 2.80 43.97 5.54
N SER A 461 2.74 45.02 6.34
CA SER A 461 3.84 45.99 6.46
C SER A 461 5.02 45.47 7.30
N ARG A 462 4.78 44.44 8.14
CA ARG A 462 5.74 43.94 9.15
C ARG A 462 6.04 42.45 9.03
N ASP A 463 5.13 41.65 8.45
CA ASP A 463 5.24 40.22 8.36
C ASP A 463 5.21 39.75 6.89
N GLN A 464 6.37 39.36 6.37
CA GLN A 464 6.54 38.87 4.99
C GLN A 464 6.44 37.35 4.84
N ARG A 465 6.09 36.59 5.92
CA ARG A 465 5.95 35.15 5.86
C ARG A 465 4.83 34.75 4.89
N SER A 466 5.05 33.67 4.15
CA SER A 466 3.98 33.07 3.34
C SER A 466 2.89 32.46 4.23
N GLY A 467 1.68 32.29 3.69
CA GLY A 467 0.60 31.62 4.44
C GLY A 467 0.97 30.19 4.89
N THR A 468 1.79 29.50 4.13
CA THR A 468 2.35 28.19 4.52
C THR A 468 3.28 28.32 5.71
N GLN A 469 4.16 29.33 5.72
CA GLN A 469 5.09 29.54 6.84
C GLN A 469 4.35 29.92 8.13
N ILE A 470 3.28 30.72 8.04
CA ILE A 470 2.45 31.06 9.20
C ILE A 470 1.77 29.82 9.77
N LEU A 471 1.25 28.94 8.90
CA LEU A 471 0.65 27.67 9.32
C LEU A 471 1.67 26.74 10.02
N ILE A 472 2.88 26.64 9.45
CA ILE A 472 3.97 25.86 10.05
C ILE A 472 4.35 26.43 11.40
N ASP A 473 4.54 27.75 11.51
CA ASP A 473 4.91 28.42 12.76
C ASP A 473 3.80 28.27 13.83
N ALA A 474 2.54 28.30 13.43
CA ALA A 474 1.41 28.06 14.33
C ALA A 474 1.44 26.65 14.96
N ILE A 475 1.75 25.63 14.17
CA ILE A 475 1.86 24.24 14.66
C ILE A 475 3.18 24.03 15.42
N ASP A 476 4.28 24.52 14.91
CA ASP A 476 5.61 24.28 15.45
C ASP A 476 5.87 25.05 16.75
N LYS A 477 5.59 26.35 16.73
CA LYS A 477 5.93 27.31 17.82
C LYS A 477 4.74 27.70 18.69
N GLY A 478 3.51 27.41 18.24
CA GLY A 478 2.29 27.88 18.91
C GLY A 478 2.01 29.37 18.68
N ASP A 479 2.60 29.97 17.64
CA ASP A 479 2.34 31.35 17.24
C ASP A 479 1.02 31.41 16.46
N ILE A 480 -0.08 31.45 17.20
CA ILE A 480 -1.45 31.37 16.66
C ILE A 480 -2.12 32.74 16.78
N PRO A 481 -2.14 33.51 15.70
CA PRO A 481 -2.61 34.91 15.73
C PRO A 481 -4.14 35.05 15.57
N ILE A 482 -4.90 33.95 15.61
CA ILE A 482 -6.38 33.93 15.45
C ILE A 482 -7.09 33.32 16.66
N GLU A 483 -8.26 33.85 17.00
CA GLU A 483 -9.00 33.45 18.22
C GLU A 483 -9.65 32.05 18.06
N ASP A 484 -10.24 31.76 16.92
CA ASP A 484 -10.94 30.48 16.65
C ASP A 484 -10.00 29.49 15.96
N SER A 485 -9.15 28.82 16.75
CA SER A 485 -8.06 28.00 16.25
C SER A 485 -7.90 26.68 17.03
N ALA A 486 -9.01 26.10 17.47
CA ALA A 486 -8.98 24.90 18.29
C ALA A 486 -8.22 23.73 17.64
N GLU A 487 -8.31 23.57 16.32
CA GLU A 487 -7.57 22.55 15.58
C GLU A 487 -6.05 22.76 15.64
N LEU A 488 -5.59 23.99 15.44
CA LEU A 488 -4.16 24.32 15.51
C LEU A 488 -3.61 24.09 16.91
N LEU A 489 -4.35 24.51 17.93
CA LEU A 489 -3.98 24.32 19.35
C LEU A 489 -3.88 22.85 19.71
N ARG A 490 -4.81 21.99 19.27
CA ARG A 490 -4.75 20.55 19.55
C ARG A 490 -3.48 19.92 18.97
N VAL A 491 -3.18 20.20 17.69
CA VAL A 491 -1.99 19.63 17.04
C VAL A 491 -0.71 20.19 17.66
N HIS A 492 -0.63 21.52 17.92
CA HIS A 492 0.51 22.13 18.59
C HIS A 492 0.75 21.53 19.98
N ASN A 493 -0.30 21.41 20.80
CA ASN A 493 -0.18 20.88 22.15
C ASN A 493 0.28 19.40 22.13
N LEU A 494 -0.21 18.62 21.18
CA LEU A 494 0.17 17.22 21.04
C LEU A 494 1.64 17.08 20.61
N LEU A 495 2.10 17.88 19.66
CA LEU A 495 3.49 17.94 19.22
C LEU A 495 4.42 18.42 20.36
N SER A 496 3.98 19.42 21.13
CA SER A 496 4.72 19.93 22.27
C SER A 496 4.84 18.90 23.40
N ALA A 497 3.78 18.10 23.64
CA ALA A 497 3.81 17.00 24.60
C ALA A 497 4.79 15.90 24.18
N ALA A 498 4.81 15.55 22.89
CA ALA A 498 5.76 14.59 22.32
C ALA A 498 7.22 15.07 22.49
N ARG A 499 7.51 16.32 22.13
CA ARG A 499 8.85 16.91 22.28
C ARG A 499 9.27 17.06 23.76
N ALA A 500 8.32 17.34 24.66
CA ALA A 500 8.59 17.41 26.09
C ALA A 500 8.95 16.03 26.68
N SER A 501 8.37 14.95 26.17
CA SER A 501 8.76 13.57 26.50
C SER A 501 10.21 13.32 26.09
N LEU A 502 10.60 13.65 24.86
CA LEU A 502 11.96 13.42 24.34
C LEU A 502 13.06 14.12 25.16
N LYS A 503 12.78 15.32 25.70
CA LYS A 503 13.74 16.05 26.57
C LYS A 503 14.14 15.27 27.82
N LYS A 504 13.32 14.27 28.23
CA LYS A 504 13.61 13.42 29.40
C LYS A 504 14.38 12.15 29.04
N LYS A 505 14.89 12.02 27.82
CA LYS A 505 15.55 10.80 27.28
C LYS A 505 14.69 9.54 27.47
N THR A 506 13.43 9.64 27.12
CA THR A 506 12.43 8.59 27.29
C THR A 506 12.50 7.57 26.15
N SER A 507 11.99 6.36 26.39
CA SER A 507 11.88 5.30 25.39
C SER A 507 10.86 5.63 24.29
N ILE A 508 10.89 4.89 23.19
CA ILE A 508 9.86 5.00 22.14
C ILE A 508 8.45 4.73 22.69
N HIS A 509 8.29 3.79 23.63
CA HIS A 509 7.02 3.52 24.29
C HIS A 509 6.50 4.75 25.04
N ASP A 510 7.37 5.44 25.78
CA ASP A 510 6.98 6.67 26.50
C ASP A 510 6.62 7.82 25.56
N LEU A 511 7.32 7.94 24.41
CA LEU A 511 6.99 8.91 23.39
C LEU A 511 5.59 8.64 22.80
N LEU A 512 5.33 7.41 22.38
CA LEU A 512 4.02 7.01 21.85
C LEU A 512 2.91 7.18 22.91
N TRP A 513 3.19 6.86 24.18
CA TRP A 513 2.27 7.05 25.28
C TRP A 513 1.98 8.53 25.54
N ALA A 514 2.99 9.40 25.46
CA ALA A 514 2.79 10.84 25.61
C ALA A 514 1.88 11.41 24.51
N ILE A 515 1.98 10.90 23.29
CA ILE A 515 1.10 11.28 22.19
C ILE A 515 -0.31 10.72 22.42
N TRP A 516 -0.44 9.41 22.62
CA TRP A 516 -1.72 8.74 22.78
C TRP A 516 -2.55 9.24 23.95
N SER A 517 -1.92 9.38 25.13
CA SER A 517 -2.60 9.82 26.34
C SER A 517 -3.05 11.28 26.31
N ASN A 518 -2.46 12.11 25.44
CA ASN A 518 -2.84 13.52 25.29
C ASN A 518 -3.73 13.79 24.07
N ALA A 519 -3.88 12.82 23.15
CA ALA A 519 -4.73 12.98 21.97
C ALA A 519 -6.22 13.13 22.35
N VAL A 520 -6.83 14.22 21.87
CA VAL A 520 -8.26 14.53 22.05
C VAL A 520 -8.91 14.80 20.70
N ASN A 521 -10.17 14.46 20.54
CA ASN A 521 -10.95 14.73 19.33
C ASN A 521 -11.50 16.18 19.32
N SER A 522 -12.30 16.51 18.30
CA SER A 522 -12.96 17.83 18.18
C SER A 522 -13.85 18.19 19.38
N ASP A 523 -14.41 17.19 20.04
CA ASP A 523 -15.32 17.38 21.18
C ASP A 523 -14.58 17.48 22.54
N GLY A 524 -13.24 17.43 22.51
CA GLY A 524 -12.40 17.47 23.71
C GLY A 524 -12.32 16.13 24.45
N MET A 525 -12.90 15.05 23.91
CA MET A 525 -12.83 13.72 24.51
C MET A 525 -11.48 13.06 24.10
N LYS A 526 -10.90 12.27 25.01
CA LYS A 526 -9.75 11.44 24.68
C LYS A 526 -10.08 10.46 23.56
N ILE A 527 -9.23 10.37 22.53
CA ILE A 527 -9.46 9.47 21.39
C ILE A 527 -9.60 8.02 21.85
N ALA A 528 -8.78 7.58 22.81
CA ALA A 528 -8.88 6.26 23.42
C ALA A 528 -10.29 5.97 23.97
N GLN A 529 -10.88 6.94 24.65
CA GLN A 529 -12.24 6.84 25.21
C GLN A 529 -13.29 6.85 24.09
N ALA A 530 -13.15 7.74 23.11
CA ALA A 530 -14.08 7.84 21.99
C ALA A 530 -14.13 6.54 21.18
N TRP A 531 -12.98 5.92 20.92
CA TRP A 531 -12.92 4.63 20.23
C TRP A 531 -13.49 3.49 21.07
N GLN A 532 -13.19 3.45 22.39
CA GLN A 532 -13.77 2.47 23.29
C GLN A 532 -15.30 2.56 23.35
N GLU A 533 -15.85 3.77 23.46
CA GLU A 533 -17.31 3.96 23.44
C GLU A 533 -17.93 3.58 22.11
N ALA A 534 -17.27 3.91 20.99
CA ALA A 534 -17.73 3.52 19.66
C ALA A 534 -17.71 1.98 19.49
N ALA A 535 -16.64 1.31 19.91
CA ALA A 535 -16.52 -0.14 19.88
C ALA A 535 -17.63 -0.83 20.67
N LEU A 536 -17.90 -0.34 21.90
CA LEU A 536 -18.96 -0.87 22.75
C LEU A 536 -20.38 -0.65 22.21
N ARG A 537 -20.60 0.43 21.44
CA ARG A 537 -21.91 0.65 20.77
C ARG A 537 -22.17 -0.33 19.64
N GLY A 538 -21.12 -0.96 19.08
CA GLY A 538 -21.22 -1.92 17.98
C GLY A 538 -21.59 -1.31 16.63
N GLY A 539 -22.06 -2.15 15.71
CA GLY A 539 -22.33 -1.75 14.33
C GLY A 539 -21.05 -1.50 13.51
N ALA A 540 -21.19 -0.96 12.30
CA ALA A 540 -20.06 -0.74 11.38
C ALA A 540 -18.99 0.21 11.96
N ARG A 541 -19.41 1.30 12.63
CA ARG A 541 -18.49 2.24 13.29
C ARG A 541 -17.79 1.60 14.49
N GLY A 542 -18.51 0.77 15.25
CA GLY A 542 -17.92 0.04 16.37
C GLY A 542 -16.86 -0.96 15.91
N ALA A 543 -17.10 -1.68 14.82
CA ALA A 543 -16.12 -2.59 14.25
C ALA A 543 -14.87 -1.88 13.70
N ILE A 544 -15.00 -0.65 13.22
CA ILE A 544 -13.85 0.17 12.81
C ILE A 544 -13.05 0.58 14.06
N ALA A 545 -13.72 1.12 15.06
CA ALA A 545 -13.07 1.56 16.29
C ALA A 545 -12.37 0.40 17.04
N ASP A 546 -12.95 -0.78 17.03
CA ASP A 546 -12.35 -1.99 17.61
C ASP A 546 -11.04 -2.37 16.89
N ARG A 547 -11.03 -2.35 15.55
CA ARG A 547 -9.81 -2.57 14.75
C ARG A 547 -8.74 -1.50 14.98
N ASP A 548 -9.14 -0.25 15.12
CA ASP A 548 -8.21 0.85 15.36
C ASP A 548 -7.58 0.74 16.75
N LEU A 549 -8.34 0.31 17.76
CA LEU A 549 -7.83 -0.03 19.10
C LEU A 549 -6.84 -1.21 19.03
N ASP A 550 -7.18 -2.28 18.31
CA ASP A 550 -6.29 -3.44 18.11
C ASP A 550 -4.98 -3.01 17.45
N ALA A 551 -5.04 -2.16 16.42
CA ALA A 551 -3.85 -1.65 15.74
C ALA A 551 -2.99 -0.79 16.69
N MET A 552 -3.61 0.01 17.57
CA MET A 552 -2.88 0.77 18.59
C MET A 552 -2.20 -0.14 19.62
N VAL A 553 -2.88 -1.19 20.09
CA VAL A 553 -2.28 -2.20 20.99
C VAL A 553 -1.08 -2.87 20.30
N GLN A 554 -1.21 -3.26 19.03
CA GLN A 554 -0.12 -3.85 18.26
C GLN A 554 1.08 -2.90 18.11
N LEU A 555 0.84 -1.60 17.92
CA LEU A 555 1.91 -0.59 17.89
C LEU A 555 2.68 -0.54 19.23
N PHE A 556 1.96 -0.52 20.36
CA PHE A 556 2.58 -0.52 21.69
C PHE A 556 3.31 -1.82 21.99
N ASP A 557 2.75 -2.98 21.60
CA ASP A 557 3.44 -4.28 21.73
C ASP A 557 4.70 -4.34 20.88
N SER A 558 4.69 -3.75 19.68
CA SER A 558 5.88 -3.67 18.83
C SER A 558 6.95 -2.78 19.46
N ALA A 559 6.56 -1.63 20.01
CA ALA A 559 7.45 -0.72 20.71
C ALA A 559 8.05 -1.37 21.98
N ALA A 560 7.24 -2.11 22.75
CA ALA A 560 7.73 -2.84 23.92
C ALA A 560 8.76 -3.91 23.54
N ARG A 561 8.47 -4.72 22.51
CA ARG A 561 9.43 -5.72 22.00
C ARG A 561 10.72 -5.09 21.49
N HIS A 562 10.64 -3.92 20.85
CA HIS A 562 11.82 -3.18 20.41
C HIS A 562 12.70 -2.77 21.60
N ILE A 563 12.10 -2.25 22.68
CA ILE A 563 12.82 -1.86 23.90
C ILE A 563 13.46 -3.07 24.57
N ASP A 564 12.75 -4.21 24.64
CA ASP A 564 13.30 -5.44 25.20
C ASP A 564 14.52 -5.95 24.43
N ARG A 565 14.53 -5.74 23.11
CA ARG A 565 15.65 -6.15 22.24
C ARG A 565 16.78 -5.14 22.23
N MET A 566 16.48 -3.85 22.25
CA MET A 566 17.45 -2.76 22.15
C MET A 566 17.19 -1.72 23.26
N PRO A 567 17.53 -2.03 24.52
CA PRO A 567 17.36 -1.11 25.63
C PRO A 567 18.14 0.20 25.40
N GLY A 568 17.46 1.34 25.54
CA GLY A 568 18.09 2.65 25.39
C GLY A 568 18.34 3.09 23.93
N SER A 569 17.80 2.39 22.94
CA SER A 569 17.88 2.80 21.53
C SER A 569 17.18 4.14 21.28
N ASP A 570 17.68 4.90 20.30
CA ASP A 570 17.02 6.14 19.84
C ASP A 570 15.62 5.81 19.25
N PRO A 571 14.56 6.51 19.64
CA PRO A 571 13.23 6.35 19.06
C PRO A 571 13.16 6.43 17.53
N LYS A 572 14.12 7.11 16.90
CA LYS A 572 14.24 7.21 15.43
C LYS A 572 14.41 5.84 14.77
N ILE A 573 15.13 4.92 15.40
CA ILE A 573 15.39 3.57 14.87
C ILE A 573 14.05 2.84 14.74
N PHE A 574 13.26 2.78 15.80
CA PHE A 574 11.95 2.13 15.78
C PHE A 574 11.00 2.77 14.75
N LEU A 575 10.97 4.11 14.69
CA LEU A 575 10.08 4.83 13.77
C LEU A 575 10.46 4.60 12.30
N ASN A 576 11.73 4.33 12.00
CA ASN A 576 12.14 3.91 10.67
C ASN A 576 11.83 2.43 10.41
N GLU A 577 12.06 1.55 11.38
CA GLU A 577 11.72 0.13 11.28
C GLU A 577 10.23 -0.09 11.02
N ILE A 578 9.36 0.54 11.80
CA ILE A 578 7.90 0.36 11.67
C ILE A 578 7.37 0.86 10.31
N MET A 579 7.99 1.89 9.73
CA MET A 579 7.64 2.38 8.39
C MET A 579 8.15 1.45 7.28
N GLN A 580 9.18 0.67 7.55
CA GLN A 580 9.77 -0.29 6.62
C GLN A 580 9.13 -1.69 6.72
N GLU A 581 8.38 -1.98 7.78
CA GLU A 581 7.66 -3.24 7.97
C GLU A 581 6.54 -3.43 6.93
N ASN A 582 6.93 -3.65 5.67
CA ASN A 582 6.03 -4.15 4.63
C ASN A 582 5.87 -5.68 4.68
N ILE A 583 6.53 -6.36 5.61
CA ILE A 583 6.47 -7.81 5.76
C ILE A 583 5.63 -8.09 7.01
N VAL A 584 4.50 -8.73 6.78
CA VAL A 584 3.69 -9.36 7.82
C VAL A 584 4.60 -10.23 8.67
N SER A 585 5.03 -9.74 9.84
CA SER A 585 5.71 -10.59 10.80
C SER A 585 4.74 -11.68 11.22
N ASP A 586 5.20 -12.93 11.23
CA ASP A 586 4.46 -14.07 11.78
C ASP A 586 4.18 -13.80 13.28
N LEU A 587 3.12 -13.03 13.53
CA LEU A 587 2.61 -12.86 14.89
C LEU A 587 2.05 -14.21 15.33
N ILE A 588 2.64 -14.72 16.40
CA ILE A 588 2.17 -15.85 17.15
C ILE A 588 0.68 -15.61 17.44
N THR A 589 -0.18 -16.23 16.66
CA THR A 589 -1.61 -16.32 17.00
C THR A 589 -1.67 -17.06 18.31
N THR A 590 -2.02 -16.34 19.36
CA THR A 590 -2.41 -16.97 20.63
C THR A 590 -3.38 -18.11 20.33
N LYS A 591 -3.10 -19.29 20.84
CA LYS A 591 -3.95 -20.50 20.74
C LYS A 591 -5.31 -20.24 21.42
N GLY A 592 -6.14 -19.39 20.83
CA GLY A 592 -7.54 -19.17 21.17
C GLY A 592 -8.45 -19.83 20.14
N VAL A 593 -9.72 -19.99 20.48
CA VAL A 593 -10.77 -20.45 19.55
C VAL A 593 -10.65 -19.60 18.28
N ARG A 594 -10.35 -20.24 17.14
CA ARG A 594 -10.28 -19.53 15.86
C ARG A 594 -11.64 -18.88 15.61
N PRO A 595 -11.73 -17.56 15.47
CA PRO A 595 -12.99 -16.93 15.13
C PRO A 595 -13.47 -17.43 13.77
N ASP A 596 -14.78 -17.52 13.56
CA ASP A 596 -15.36 -17.92 12.28
C ASP A 596 -15.23 -16.79 11.25
N VAL A 597 -14.06 -16.68 10.62
CA VAL A 597 -13.67 -15.59 9.71
C VAL A 597 -13.03 -16.12 8.43
N VAL A 598 -13.29 -15.44 7.30
CA VAL A 598 -12.64 -15.73 6.01
C VAL A 598 -11.18 -15.29 6.06
N GLN A 599 -10.29 -16.09 5.46
CA GLN A 599 -8.88 -15.74 5.31
C GLN A 599 -8.59 -15.23 3.89
N ILE A 600 -7.91 -14.07 3.77
CA ILE A 600 -7.34 -13.57 2.52
C ILE A 600 -5.83 -13.76 2.60
N LEU A 601 -5.31 -14.66 1.77
CA LEU A 601 -3.94 -15.16 1.88
C LEU A 601 -3.16 -14.92 0.58
N THR A 602 -1.86 -14.75 0.71
CA THR A 602 -0.97 -15.00 -0.44
C THR A 602 -0.71 -16.50 -0.56
N VAL A 603 -0.25 -16.94 -1.74
CA VAL A 603 0.10 -18.36 -1.96
C VAL A 603 1.09 -18.87 -0.93
N HIS A 604 2.10 -18.07 -0.59
CA HIS A 604 3.12 -18.44 0.39
C HIS A 604 2.51 -18.68 1.79
N SER A 605 1.58 -17.83 2.19
CA SER A 605 0.88 -17.96 3.48
C SER A 605 -0.16 -19.10 3.47
N ALA A 606 -0.66 -19.47 2.29
CA ALA A 606 -1.62 -20.56 2.14
C ALA A 606 -0.96 -21.95 2.13
N LYS A 607 0.37 -22.04 2.04
CA LYS A 607 1.09 -23.31 2.03
C LYS A 607 0.86 -24.07 3.34
N GLY A 608 0.56 -25.36 3.23
CA GLY A 608 0.24 -26.22 4.37
C GLY A 608 -1.23 -26.15 4.85
N LEU A 609 -1.94 -25.05 4.56
CA LEU A 609 -3.34 -24.88 4.95
C LEU A 609 -4.28 -25.60 3.98
N GLN A 610 -5.54 -25.78 4.40
CA GLN A 610 -6.61 -26.37 3.59
C GLN A 610 -7.95 -25.78 3.98
N PHE A 611 -8.84 -25.62 3.01
CA PHE A 611 -10.16 -25.02 3.18
C PHE A 611 -11.19 -25.80 2.36
N LYS A 612 -12.45 -25.81 2.79
CA LYS A 612 -13.52 -26.42 2.00
C LYS A 612 -13.76 -25.68 0.70
N ARG A 613 -13.72 -24.34 0.76
CA ARG A 613 -13.94 -23.45 -0.38
C ARG A 613 -12.73 -22.55 -0.59
N VAL A 614 -12.17 -22.55 -1.80
CA VAL A 614 -11.03 -21.70 -2.14
C VAL A 614 -11.37 -20.88 -3.38
N PHE A 615 -11.07 -19.60 -3.30
CA PHE A 615 -11.17 -18.65 -4.40
C PHE A 615 -9.77 -18.18 -4.76
N VAL A 616 -9.29 -18.53 -5.96
CA VAL A 616 -8.02 -18.07 -6.51
C VAL A 616 -8.33 -16.90 -7.42
N ALA A 617 -8.06 -15.68 -6.96
CA ALA A 617 -8.47 -14.47 -7.64
C ALA A 617 -7.32 -13.78 -8.39
N GLY A 618 -7.68 -13.05 -9.45
CA GLY A 618 -6.73 -12.30 -10.26
C GLY A 618 -5.84 -13.17 -11.16
N VAL A 619 -6.38 -14.23 -11.74
CA VAL A 619 -5.64 -15.12 -12.65
C VAL A 619 -5.54 -14.48 -14.04
N GLN A 620 -4.77 -13.39 -14.15
CA GLN A 620 -4.68 -12.51 -15.31
C GLN A 620 -3.23 -12.37 -15.77
N GLU A 621 -3.02 -12.10 -17.06
CA GLU A 621 -1.69 -11.84 -17.61
C GLU A 621 -1.00 -10.69 -16.88
N GLY A 622 0.27 -10.87 -16.56
CA GLY A 622 1.09 -9.91 -15.83
C GLY A 622 0.83 -9.81 -14.32
N ILE A 623 -0.20 -10.51 -13.81
CA ILE A 623 -0.47 -10.68 -12.38
C ILE A 623 -0.15 -12.12 -11.98
N TRP A 624 -0.71 -13.09 -12.67
CA TRP A 624 -0.46 -14.50 -12.45
C TRP A 624 -0.52 -15.27 -13.77
N PRO A 625 0.62 -15.62 -14.39
CA PRO A 625 2.00 -15.52 -13.90
C PRO A 625 2.57 -14.11 -13.90
N ASN A 626 3.41 -13.81 -12.91
CA ASN A 626 4.21 -12.60 -12.89
C ASN A 626 5.62 -12.91 -13.43
N LEU A 627 5.77 -12.83 -14.74
CA LEU A 627 7.03 -13.12 -15.43
C LEU A 627 7.94 -11.90 -15.61
N LYS A 628 7.63 -10.80 -14.96
CA LYS A 628 8.48 -9.62 -14.99
C LYS A 628 9.78 -9.92 -14.24
N GLU A 629 10.88 -9.93 -14.98
CA GLU A 629 12.19 -9.96 -14.34
C GLU A 629 12.32 -8.73 -13.42
N ARG A 630 12.65 -8.98 -12.17
CA ARG A 630 13.08 -7.89 -11.31
C ARG A 630 14.44 -7.48 -11.80
N SER A 631 14.56 -6.30 -12.41
CA SER A 631 15.85 -5.71 -12.74
C SER A 631 16.60 -5.45 -11.42
N THR A 632 17.40 -6.43 -11.00
CA THR A 632 18.23 -6.34 -9.81
C THR A 632 19.63 -5.91 -10.21
N LEU A 633 20.15 -4.86 -9.58
CA LEU A 633 21.48 -4.35 -9.85
C LEU A 633 22.55 -5.36 -9.40
N LEU A 634 22.38 -5.91 -8.20
CA LEU A 634 23.32 -6.83 -7.59
C LEU A 634 23.14 -8.30 -8.05
N GLY A 635 21.97 -8.66 -8.56
CA GLY A 635 21.75 -9.95 -9.22
C GLY A 635 21.95 -11.17 -8.32
N ALA A 636 21.34 -11.20 -7.15
CA ALA A 636 21.39 -12.37 -6.25
C ALA A 636 20.87 -13.66 -6.95
N GLU A 637 19.87 -13.54 -7.81
CA GLU A 637 19.36 -14.67 -8.61
C GLU A 637 20.38 -15.12 -9.66
N ARG A 638 21.10 -14.16 -10.29
CA ARG A 638 22.18 -14.51 -11.23
C ARG A 638 23.29 -15.29 -10.56
N LEU A 639 23.65 -14.96 -9.33
CA LEU A 639 24.60 -15.73 -8.54
C LEU A 639 24.15 -17.19 -8.37
N VAL A 640 22.88 -17.38 -8.02
CA VAL A 640 22.28 -18.70 -7.83
C VAL A 640 22.38 -19.53 -9.12
N GLU A 641 21.97 -18.96 -10.24
CA GLU A 641 21.97 -19.65 -11.53
C GLU A 641 23.39 -19.92 -12.06
N ARG A 642 24.36 -19.02 -11.81
CA ARG A 642 25.77 -19.24 -12.15
C ARG A 642 26.37 -20.41 -11.38
N ILE A 643 26.10 -20.51 -10.09
CA ILE A 643 26.60 -21.63 -9.27
C ILE A 643 25.95 -22.95 -9.71
N ARG A 644 24.71 -22.94 -10.11
CA ARG A 644 23.94 -24.11 -10.47
C ARG A 644 24.27 -24.66 -11.86
N HIS A 645 24.37 -23.80 -12.85
CA HIS A 645 24.52 -24.17 -14.25
C HIS A 645 25.94 -24.01 -14.81
N GLY A 646 26.87 -23.56 -13.95
CA GLY A 646 28.26 -23.31 -14.32
C GLY A 646 28.52 -21.89 -14.79
N GLU A 647 29.78 -21.48 -14.64
CA GLU A 647 30.25 -20.12 -14.93
C GLU A 647 30.34 -19.80 -16.45
N GLU A 648 30.36 -20.81 -17.29
CA GLU A 648 30.58 -20.69 -18.73
C GLU A 648 29.35 -20.23 -19.54
N GLN A 649 28.20 -20.07 -18.90
CA GLN A 649 26.97 -19.64 -19.56
C GLN A 649 27.08 -18.21 -20.12
N SER A 650 26.64 -18.03 -21.37
CA SER A 650 26.53 -16.69 -21.96
C SER A 650 25.46 -15.87 -21.28
N VAL A 651 25.54 -14.54 -21.39
CA VAL A 651 24.51 -13.62 -20.79
C VAL A 651 23.10 -13.97 -21.29
N ALA A 652 22.95 -14.19 -22.59
CA ALA A 652 21.65 -14.59 -23.19
C ALA A 652 21.18 -15.97 -22.72
N GLY A 653 22.10 -16.93 -22.53
CA GLY A 653 21.80 -18.25 -21.99
C GLY A 653 21.31 -18.13 -20.54
N LEU A 654 21.95 -17.30 -19.73
CA LEU A 654 21.56 -17.06 -18.35
C LEU A 654 20.20 -16.37 -18.22
N GLN A 655 19.92 -15.37 -19.06
CA GLN A 655 18.61 -14.72 -19.11
C GLN A 655 17.49 -15.72 -19.44
N LYS A 656 17.73 -16.61 -20.41
CA LYS A 656 16.76 -17.65 -20.74
C LYS A 656 16.54 -18.60 -19.56
N ILE A 657 17.60 -19.07 -18.90
CA ILE A 657 17.52 -19.94 -17.72
C ILE A 657 16.73 -19.25 -16.59
N THR A 658 17.00 -17.96 -16.34
CA THR A 658 16.29 -17.18 -15.32
C THR A 658 14.80 -17.06 -15.65
N ALA A 659 14.45 -16.77 -16.91
CA ALA A 659 13.07 -16.68 -17.34
C ALA A 659 12.32 -18.03 -17.22
N ASP A 660 12.96 -19.13 -17.63
CA ASP A 660 12.41 -20.48 -17.51
C ASP A 660 12.21 -20.87 -16.03
N SER A 661 13.17 -20.52 -15.17
CA SER A 661 13.08 -20.74 -13.73
C SER A 661 11.95 -19.95 -13.10
N LEU A 662 11.77 -18.69 -13.51
CA LEU A 662 10.67 -17.82 -13.01
C LEU A 662 9.30 -18.39 -13.43
N ALA A 663 9.19 -18.85 -14.69
CA ALA A 663 7.96 -19.45 -15.18
C ALA A 663 7.61 -20.74 -14.41
N GLU A 664 8.61 -21.55 -14.08
CA GLU A 664 8.42 -22.77 -13.28
C GLU A 664 8.00 -22.45 -11.84
N ASP A 665 8.60 -21.43 -11.24
CA ASP A 665 8.21 -20.98 -9.89
C ASP A 665 6.76 -20.46 -9.87
N GLU A 666 6.35 -19.68 -10.87
CA GLU A 666 4.96 -19.23 -10.99
C GLU A 666 3.98 -20.41 -11.17
N ARG A 667 4.39 -21.43 -11.91
CA ARG A 667 3.60 -22.67 -12.06
C ARG A 667 3.48 -23.45 -10.77
N ARG A 668 4.55 -23.54 -9.96
CA ARG A 668 4.52 -24.14 -8.62
C ARG A 668 3.61 -23.36 -7.67
N LEU A 669 3.69 -22.03 -7.69
CA LEU A 669 2.81 -21.18 -6.90
C LEU A 669 1.33 -21.40 -7.28
N PHE A 670 1.02 -21.46 -8.58
CA PHE A 670 -0.33 -21.72 -9.04
C PHE A 670 -0.82 -23.11 -8.61
N HIS A 671 0.03 -24.13 -8.73
CA HIS A 671 -0.25 -25.49 -8.26
C HIS A 671 -0.56 -25.51 -6.77
N VAL A 672 0.24 -24.80 -5.95
CA VAL A 672 -0.01 -24.72 -4.50
C VAL A 672 -1.37 -24.08 -4.22
N ALA A 673 -1.69 -22.95 -4.87
CA ALA A 673 -2.97 -22.28 -4.66
C ALA A 673 -4.18 -23.15 -5.00
N THR A 674 -4.14 -23.82 -6.16
CA THR A 674 -5.24 -24.66 -6.66
C THR A 674 -5.43 -25.96 -5.91
N THR A 675 -4.42 -26.40 -5.15
CA THR A 675 -4.49 -27.64 -4.34
C THR A 675 -4.90 -27.43 -2.89
N ARG A 676 -5.36 -26.20 -2.52
CA ARG A 676 -5.82 -25.91 -1.13
C ARG A 676 -7.28 -26.26 -0.89
N ALA A 677 -8.07 -26.41 -1.93
CA ALA A 677 -9.50 -26.72 -1.84
C ALA A 677 -9.77 -28.20 -1.53
N GLN A 678 -10.75 -28.43 -0.69
CA GLN A 678 -11.27 -29.78 -0.37
C GLN A 678 -12.56 -30.09 -1.14
N GLU A 679 -13.50 -29.13 -1.24
CA GLU A 679 -14.82 -29.33 -1.84
C GLU A 679 -15.02 -28.51 -3.12
N GLN A 680 -14.64 -27.23 -3.13
CA GLN A 680 -14.82 -26.37 -4.28
C GLN A 680 -13.64 -25.41 -4.46
N LEU A 681 -13.22 -25.27 -5.71
CA LEU A 681 -12.22 -24.34 -6.17
C LEU A 681 -12.81 -23.40 -7.22
N HIS A 682 -12.68 -22.11 -7.02
CA HIS A 682 -13.09 -21.08 -7.97
C HIS A 682 -11.85 -20.34 -8.47
N LEU A 683 -11.60 -20.38 -9.79
CA LEU A 683 -10.62 -19.51 -10.44
C LEU A 683 -11.35 -18.31 -11.00
N THR A 684 -10.89 -17.11 -10.71
CA THR A 684 -11.49 -15.89 -11.25
C THR A 684 -10.46 -15.07 -12.02
N ALA A 685 -10.89 -14.51 -13.15
CA ALA A 685 -10.10 -13.63 -13.99
C ALA A 685 -10.96 -12.49 -14.51
N VAL A 686 -10.36 -11.32 -14.71
CA VAL A 686 -11.04 -10.12 -15.22
C VAL A 686 -10.60 -9.87 -16.66
N THR A 687 -11.58 -9.63 -17.54
CA THR A 687 -11.36 -9.28 -18.94
C THR A 687 -11.76 -7.83 -19.18
N ARG A 688 -10.80 -7.02 -19.65
CA ARG A 688 -10.96 -5.62 -20.06
C ARG A 688 -10.10 -5.34 -21.28
N GLU A 689 -10.17 -4.10 -21.82
CA GLU A 689 -9.33 -3.66 -22.93
C GLU A 689 -7.82 -3.80 -22.64
N ASP A 690 -7.43 -3.58 -21.39
CA ASP A 690 -6.04 -3.59 -20.89
C ASP A 690 -5.69 -4.83 -20.05
N SER A 691 -6.59 -5.77 -19.89
CA SER A 691 -6.40 -6.96 -19.04
C SER A 691 -7.13 -8.18 -19.61
N SER A 692 -6.43 -9.30 -19.69
CA SER A 692 -6.97 -10.59 -20.15
C SER A 692 -6.70 -11.71 -19.16
N PRO A 693 -7.54 -12.76 -19.12
CA PRO A 693 -7.21 -13.98 -18.39
C PRO A 693 -5.87 -14.55 -18.83
N SER A 694 -5.13 -15.12 -17.91
CA SER A 694 -3.81 -15.65 -18.19
C SER A 694 -3.85 -17.00 -18.89
N THR A 695 -2.69 -17.41 -19.41
CA THR A 695 -2.49 -18.76 -19.95
C THR A 695 -2.88 -19.84 -18.92
N TYR A 696 -2.65 -19.64 -17.63
CA TYR A 696 -3.03 -20.59 -16.57
C TYR A 696 -4.53 -20.75 -16.43
N PHE A 697 -5.30 -19.69 -16.66
CA PHE A 697 -6.76 -19.75 -16.67
C PHE A 697 -7.26 -20.62 -17.83
N TYR A 698 -6.72 -20.41 -19.04
CA TYR A 698 -7.10 -21.18 -20.23
C TYR A 698 -6.61 -22.63 -20.17
N GLU A 699 -5.37 -22.87 -19.71
CA GLU A 699 -4.87 -24.24 -19.48
C GLU A 699 -5.76 -25.01 -18.50
N SER A 700 -6.29 -24.33 -17.47
CA SER A 700 -7.23 -24.94 -16.54
C SER A 700 -8.55 -25.34 -17.22
N LEU A 701 -9.07 -24.50 -18.11
CA LEU A 701 -10.27 -24.81 -18.89
C LEU A 701 -10.02 -25.97 -19.88
N ASP A 702 -8.88 -25.96 -20.58
CA ASP A 702 -8.53 -26.98 -21.58
C ASP A 702 -8.34 -28.37 -20.93
N SER A 703 -8.00 -28.45 -19.66
CA SER A 703 -7.89 -29.71 -18.91
C SER A 703 -9.21 -30.45 -18.73
N GLN A 704 -10.36 -29.82 -19.06
CA GLN A 704 -11.70 -30.31 -18.87
C GLN A 704 -12.09 -30.61 -17.39
N ASP A 705 -11.20 -30.29 -16.44
CA ASP A 705 -11.45 -30.46 -15.01
C ASP A 705 -12.24 -29.26 -14.42
N TYR A 706 -12.37 -28.16 -15.19
CA TYR A 706 -13.03 -26.93 -14.75
C TYR A 706 -14.30 -26.66 -15.55
N GLU A 707 -15.35 -26.27 -14.86
CA GLU A 707 -16.61 -25.78 -15.45
C GLU A 707 -16.54 -24.26 -15.61
N LEU A 708 -16.67 -23.74 -16.85
CA LEU A 708 -16.77 -22.31 -17.10
C LEU A 708 -18.15 -21.82 -16.65
N LYS A 709 -18.20 -20.91 -15.69
CA LYS A 709 -19.42 -20.26 -15.23
C LYS A 709 -19.45 -18.81 -15.65
N LYS A 710 -20.62 -18.34 -16.11
CA LYS A 710 -20.89 -16.93 -16.30
C LYS A 710 -21.52 -16.37 -15.04
N PHE A 711 -21.01 -15.24 -14.59
CA PHE A 711 -21.62 -14.46 -13.52
C PHE A 711 -22.61 -13.49 -14.17
N GLY A 712 -23.87 -13.66 -13.88
CA GLY A 712 -24.94 -12.76 -14.38
C GLY A 712 -25.34 -11.75 -13.31
N ASP A 713 -26.44 -11.02 -13.52
CA ASP A 713 -27.03 -10.09 -12.54
C ASP A 713 -27.43 -10.81 -11.26
N VAL A 714 -26.47 -11.04 -10.37
CA VAL A 714 -26.69 -11.71 -9.10
C VAL A 714 -27.00 -10.67 -8.05
N ARG A 715 -28.11 -10.86 -7.39
CA ARG A 715 -28.52 -10.01 -6.26
C ARG A 715 -27.66 -10.34 -5.06
N SER A 716 -27.06 -9.32 -4.47
CA SER A 716 -26.31 -9.48 -3.21
C SER A 716 -27.22 -10.10 -2.12
N LEU A 717 -26.67 -11.06 -1.36
CA LEU A 717 -27.38 -11.72 -0.25
C LEU A 717 -27.25 -10.93 1.06
N THR A 718 -27.59 -9.65 0.99
CA THR A 718 -27.61 -8.74 2.14
C THR A 718 -29.01 -8.25 2.42
N SER A 719 -29.30 -7.84 3.66
CA SER A 719 -30.58 -7.20 4.03
C SER A 719 -30.85 -5.96 3.17
N SER A 720 -29.83 -5.15 2.92
CA SER A 720 -29.94 -3.96 2.07
C SER A 720 -30.32 -4.30 0.63
N ALA A 721 -29.74 -5.34 0.04
CA ALA A 721 -30.06 -5.79 -1.30
C ALA A 721 -31.47 -6.39 -1.38
N LEU A 722 -31.89 -7.10 -0.35
CA LEU A 722 -33.26 -7.61 -0.22
C LEU A 722 -34.26 -6.45 -0.19
N VAL A 723 -34.01 -5.46 0.68
CA VAL A 723 -34.84 -4.24 0.77
C VAL A 723 -34.89 -3.50 -0.57
N ALA A 724 -33.73 -3.30 -1.24
CA ALA A 724 -33.67 -2.66 -2.54
C ALA A 724 -34.49 -3.43 -3.60
N SER A 725 -34.45 -4.78 -3.56
CA SER A 725 -35.24 -5.64 -4.42
C SER A 725 -36.74 -5.51 -4.15
N LEU A 726 -37.14 -5.52 -2.88
CA LEU A 726 -38.52 -5.35 -2.46
C LEU A 726 -39.04 -3.96 -2.80
N ARG A 727 -38.25 -2.90 -2.59
CA ARG A 727 -38.60 -1.53 -2.98
C ARG A 727 -38.83 -1.41 -4.50
N ARG A 728 -38.02 -2.07 -5.29
CA ARG A 728 -38.21 -2.12 -6.74
C ARG A 728 -39.50 -2.85 -7.13
N ALA A 729 -39.83 -3.93 -6.41
CA ALA A 729 -41.01 -4.72 -6.65
C ALA A 729 -42.30 -4.00 -6.25
N LEU A 730 -42.27 -2.94 -5.42
CA LEU A 730 -43.47 -2.17 -5.01
C LEU A 730 -44.27 -1.63 -6.20
N SER A 731 -43.59 -1.27 -7.29
CA SER A 731 -44.25 -0.76 -8.51
C SER A 731 -44.65 -1.83 -9.51
N GLY A 732 -44.45 -3.12 -9.19
CA GLY A 732 -44.74 -4.26 -10.05
C GLY A 732 -45.97 -5.09 -9.63
N ALA A 733 -46.20 -6.21 -10.32
CA ALA A 733 -47.32 -7.11 -10.05
C ALA A 733 -47.32 -7.72 -8.62
N ASP A 734 -46.16 -7.83 -7.96
CA ASP A 734 -45.99 -8.34 -6.61
C ASP A 734 -45.87 -7.23 -5.55
N GLY A 735 -46.36 -6.02 -5.84
CA GLY A 735 -46.20 -4.84 -4.99
C GLY A 735 -46.75 -5.06 -3.56
N ASP A 736 -47.91 -5.66 -3.41
CA ASP A 736 -48.54 -5.93 -2.10
C ASP A 736 -47.70 -6.93 -1.26
N LYS A 737 -47.15 -7.94 -1.91
CA LYS A 737 -46.26 -8.93 -1.23
C LYS A 737 -44.96 -8.24 -0.80
N ALA A 738 -44.40 -7.40 -1.67
CA ALA A 738 -43.17 -6.67 -1.36
C ALA A 738 -43.40 -5.70 -0.20
N ALA A 739 -44.53 -4.99 -0.17
CA ALA A 739 -44.91 -4.11 0.94
C ALA A 739 -45.05 -4.87 2.28
N ALA A 740 -45.69 -6.03 2.25
CA ALA A 740 -45.86 -6.87 3.44
C ALA A 740 -44.50 -7.37 3.98
N LEU A 741 -43.57 -7.78 3.09
CA LEU A 741 -42.23 -8.18 3.48
C LEU A 741 -41.38 -7.01 4.00
N LEU A 742 -41.47 -5.83 3.39
CA LEU A 742 -40.79 -4.63 3.88
C LEU A 742 -41.27 -4.24 5.28
N LYS A 743 -42.57 -4.35 5.53
CA LYS A 743 -43.15 -4.13 6.86
C LYS A 743 -42.62 -5.14 7.89
N THR A 744 -42.53 -6.41 7.54
CA THR A 744 -41.95 -7.43 8.42
C THR A 744 -40.47 -7.14 8.73
N LEU A 745 -39.71 -6.67 7.75
CA LEU A 745 -38.32 -6.28 7.94
C LEU A 745 -38.19 -5.00 8.82
N GLN A 746 -39.12 -4.04 8.66
CA GLN A 746 -39.20 -2.86 9.52
C GLN A 746 -39.51 -3.26 10.97
N GLU A 747 -40.49 -4.15 11.19
CA GLU A 747 -40.85 -4.69 12.50
C GLU A 747 -39.67 -5.48 13.15
N ALA A 748 -38.73 -5.98 12.34
CA ALA A 748 -37.49 -6.62 12.77
C ALA A 748 -36.32 -5.62 12.92
N ASP A 749 -36.57 -4.34 13.05
CA ASP A 749 -35.58 -3.25 13.22
C ASP A 749 -34.54 -3.15 12.08
N ILE A 750 -34.89 -3.59 10.86
CA ILE A 750 -34.02 -3.36 9.71
C ILE A 750 -34.22 -1.93 9.20
N ALA A 751 -33.34 -1.02 9.62
CA ALA A 751 -33.44 0.40 9.36
C ALA A 751 -33.60 0.78 7.88
N SER A 752 -33.01 0.01 6.96
CA SER A 752 -33.17 0.21 5.50
C SER A 752 -34.58 -0.13 4.96
N ALA A 753 -35.35 -0.92 5.70
CA ALA A 753 -36.73 -1.28 5.34
C ALA A 753 -37.75 -0.22 5.76
N ASP A 754 -37.37 0.66 6.69
CA ASP A 754 -38.20 1.73 7.18
C ASP A 754 -38.29 2.87 6.15
N PRO A 755 -39.50 3.20 5.63
CA PRO A 755 -39.68 4.28 4.67
C PRO A 755 -39.12 5.64 5.13
N ASP A 756 -39.16 5.92 6.42
CA ASP A 756 -38.65 7.18 6.98
C ASP A 756 -37.13 7.33 6.84
N ASN A 757 -36.43 6.22 6.64
CA ASN A 757 -35.00 6.19 6.38
C ASN A 757 -34.63 6.22 4.87
N TRP A 758 -35.60 6.23 3.99
CA TRP A 758 -35.34 6.27 2.55
C TRP A 758 -34.94 7.67 2.12
N LEU A 759 -33.75 7.79 1.48
CA LEU A 759 -33.20 9.08 1.06
C LEU A 759 -34.16 9.86 0.15
N GLY A 760 -34.92 9.18 -0.71
CA GLY A 760 -35.87 9.80 -1.59
C GLY A 760 -37.19 10.25 -0.93
N SER A 761 -37.43 9.83 0.32
CA SER A 761 -38.61 10.21 1.11
C SER A 761 -38.33 11.32 2.12
N ARG A 762 -37.06 11.60 2.39
CA ARG A 762 -36.70 12.69 3.29
C ARG A 762 -36.98 14.04 2.64
N PRO A 763 -37.60 14.99 3.36
CA PRO A 763 -37.70 16.34 2.85
C PRO A 763 -36.30 16.91 2.57
N ILE A 764 -36.18 17.76 1.57
CA ILE A 764 -34.97 18.52 1.33
C ILE A 764 -34.65 19.38 2.56
N THR A 765 -33.37 19.55 2.85
CA THR A 765 -32.92 20.27 4.06
C THR A 765 -33.36 21.72 4.07
N THR A 766 -33.37 22.35 2.91
CA THR A 766 -33.86 23.68 2.65
C THR A 766 -34.24 23.82 1.18
N ASP A 767 -35.29 24.54 0.91
CA ASP A 767 -35.71 24.98 -0.43
C ASP A 767 -35.47 26.48 -0.64
N GLU A 768 -34.84 27.13 0.34
CA GLU A 768 -34.48 28.54 0.24
C GLU A 768 -33.49 28.77 -0.91
N PRO A 769 -33.68 29.81 -1.71
CA PRO A 769 -32.77 30.18 -2.78
C PRO A 769 -31.40 30.62 -2.19
N LEU A 770 -30.33 30.42 -2.96
CA LEU A 770 -28.97 30.78 -2.56
C LEU A 770 -28.80 32.30 -2.32
N PHE A 771 -29.57 33.10 -3.04
CA PHE A 771 -29.66 34.57 -2.87
C PHE A 771 -31.10 35.00 -2.77
N GLY A 772 -31.41 35.89 -1.82
CA GLY A 772 -32.74 36.47 -1.62
C GLY A 772 -33.26 37.24 -2.86
N GLU A 773 -34.59 37.50 -2.93
CA GLU A 773 -35.18 38.12 -4.11
C GLU A 773 -34.64 39.53 -4.43
N ASP A 774 -34.28 40.32 -3.41
CA ASP A 774 -33.72 41.65 -3.54
C ASP A 774 -32.19 41.73 -3.55
N GLU A 775 -31.49 40.58 -3.44
CA GLU A 775 -30.03 40.55 -3.40
C GLU A 775 -29.42 40.57 -4.80
N LEU A 776 -28.37 41.39 -4.96
CA LEU A 776 -27.53 41.36 -6.16
C LEU A 776 -26.66 40.10 -6.17
N ILE A 777 -26.66 39.42 -7.31
CA ILE A 777 -25.96 38.17 -7.53
C ILE A 777 -24.56 38.47 -8.07
N PRO A 778 -23.46 38.22 -7.31
CA PRO A 778 -22.10 38.48 -7.78
C PRO A 778 -21.76 37.46 -8.89
N LEU A 779 -21.41 37.97 -10.06
CA LEU A 779 -21.10 37.17 -11.23
C LEU A 779 -19.75 37.61 -11.80
N SER A 780 -18.82 36.67 -11.98
CA SER A 780 -17.61 36.89 -12.79
C SER A 780 -17.78 36.18 -14.16
N PRO A 781 -17.09 36.64 -15.21
CA PRO A 781 -17.16 35.99 -16.52
C PRO A 781 -16.81 34.50 -16.48
N SER A 782 -15.78 34.14 -15.72
CA SER A 782 -15.38 32.74 -15.52
C SER A 782 -16.39 31.94 -14.72
N ALA A 783 -17.06 32.55 -13.72
CA ALA A 783 -18.11 31.90 -12.94
C ALA A 783 -19.36 31.65 -13.81
N ALA A 784 -19.72 32.60 -14.69
CA ALA A 784 -20.81 32.43 -15.64
C ALA A 784 -20.55 31.24 -16.58
N GLU A 785 -19.37 31.17 -17.17
CA GLU A 785 -18.95 30.06 -18.04
C GLU A 785 -18.94 28.71 -17.27
N SER A 786 -18.39 28.67 -16.07
CA SER A 786 -18.35 27.44 -15.24
C SER A 786 -19.74 26.96 -14.85
N PHE A 787 -20.66 27.88 -14.50
CA PHE A 787 -22.02 27.54 -14.15
C PHE A 787 -22.83 27.03 -15.37
N GLU A 788 -22.63 27.64 -16.53
CA GLU A 788 -23.26 27.18 -17.76
C GLU A 788 -22.80 25.76 -18.14
N GLN A 789 -21.52 25.45 -17.95
CA GLN A 789 -20.99 24.11 -18.15
C GLN A 789 -21.60 23.10 -17.17
N CYS A 790 -21.65 23.41 -15.86
CA CYS A 790 -22.25 22.55 -14.86
C CYS A 790 -22.54 23.31 -13.54
N GLY A 791 -23.81 23.57 -13.26
CA GLY A 791 -24.23 24.30 -12.07
C GLY A 791 -23.86 23.61 -10.77
N LEU A 792 -23.95 22.28 -10.72
CA LEU A 792 -23.52 21.50 -9.54
C LEU A 792 -22.01 21.63 -9.27
N LYS A 793 -21.17 21.52 -10.30
CA LYS A 793 -19.72 21.71 -10.17
C LYS A 793 -19.40 23.08 -9.63
N TRP A 794 -19.98 24.12 -10.22
CA TRP A 794 -19.80 25.51 -9.77
C TRP A 794 -20.14 25.69 -8.29
N LEU A 795 -21.30 25.15 -7.85
CA LEU A 795 -21.72 25.23 -6.44
C LEU A 795 -20.74 24.55 -5.50
N LEU A 796 -20.32 23.32 -5.82
CA LEU A 796 -19.44 22.52 -4.97
C LEU A 796 -18.02 23.11 -4.92
N GLU A 797 -17.47 23.56 -6.03
CA GLU A 797 -16.15 24.22 -6.07
C GLU A 797 -16.14 25.52 -5.27
N ARG A 798 -17.21 26.33 -5.37
CA ARG A 798 -17.35 27.55 -4.57
C ARG A 798 -17.42 27.27 -3.06
N ASN A 799 -17.88 26.10 -2.67
CA ASN A 799 -17.99 25.69 -1.27
C ASN A 799 -16.87 24.74 -0.82
N GLY A 800 -15.73 24.74 -1.50
CA GLY A 800 -14.53 24.01 -1.07
C GLY A 800 -14.30 22.66 -1.76
N GLY A 801 -15.08 22.32 -2.79
CA GLY A 801 -14.91 21.10 -3.58
C GLY A 801 -13.74 21.15 -4.58
N SER A 802 -12.83 22.09 -4.46
CA SER A 802 -11.62 22.20 -5.30
C SER A 802 -10.38 21.73 -4.53
N ASN A 803 -9.40 21.19 -5.25
CA ASN A 803 -8.13 20.70 -4.68
C ASN A 803 -7.12 21.83 -4.33
N GLY A 804 -7.57 23.09 -4.23
CA GLY A 804 -6.70 24.26 -4.04
C GLY A 804 -6.11 24.79 -5.36
N ASP A 805 -5.28 25.82 -5.27
CA ASP A 805 -4.66 26.42 -6.45
C ASP A 805 -3.61 25.46 -7.02
N SER A 806 -3.80 25.04 -8.26
CA SER A 806 -2.81 24.20 -8.95
C SER A 806 -1.61 25.02 -9.40
N THR A 807 -0.44 24.40 -9.57
CA THR A 807 0.73 25.02 -10.18
C THR A 807 0.39 25.69 -11.51
N ALA A 808 -0.59 25.15 -12.26
CA ALA A 808 -1.06 25.73 -13.50
C ALA A 808 -1.81 27.07 -13.32
N GLN A 809 -2.58 27.22 -12.24
CA GLN A 809 -3.26 28.47 -11.91
C GLN A 809 -2.27 29.53 -11.43
N LEU A 810 -1.31 29.15 -10.56
CA LEU A 810 -0.26 30.04 -10.13
C LEU A 810 0.59 30.53 -11.32
N LEU A 811 0.92 29.62 -12.24
CA LEU A 811 1.63 29.97 -13.48
C LEU A 811 0.80 30.93 -14.33
N GLY A 812 -0.51 30.70 -14.44
CA GLY A 812 -1.42 31.63 -15.13
C GLY A 812 -1.30 33.03 -14.55
N SER A 813 -1.44 33.18 -13.24
CA SER A 813 -1.35 34.49 -12.56
C SER A 813 0.00 35.19 -12.80
N VAL A 814 1.10 34.44 -12.79
CA VAL A 814 2.44 34.97 -13.08
C VAL A 814 2.58 35.47 -14.54
N ILE A 815 2.01 34.72 -15.50
CA ILE A 815 2.03 35.13 -16.91
C ILE A 815 1.21 36.41 -17.12
N HIS A 816 0.04 36.53 -16.50
CA HIS A 816 -0.78 37.74 -16.55
C HIS A 816 -0.06 38.96 -15.93
N GLU A 817 0.58 38.76 -14.76
CA GLU A 817 1.36 39.84 -14.16
C GLU A 817 2.55 40.28 -15.05
N TYR A 818 3.24 39.35 -15.68
CA TYR A 818 4.29 39.68 -16.62
C TYR A 818 3.78 40.35 -17.88
N ALA A 819 2.57 39.99 -18.35
CA ALA A 819 1.88 40.67 -19.44
C ALA A 819 1.59 42.15 -19.09
N ARG A 820 1.10 42.38 -17.88
CA ARG A 820 0.89 43.73 -17.34
C ARG A 820 2.18 44.55 -17.26
N LEU A 821 3.21 44.00 -16.63
CA LEU A 821 4.50 44.65 -16.48
C LEU A 821 5.16 45.00 -17.82
N LYS A 822 4.99 44.15 -18.84
CA LYS A 822 5.55 44.38 -20.18
C LYS A 822 4.91 45.58 -20.89
N VAL A 823 3.66 45.84 -20.67
CA VAL A 823 2.91 46.95 -21.29
C VAL A 823 3.07 48.24 -20.49
N GLU A 824 3.02 48.18 -19.15
CA GLU A 824 3.13 49.34 -18.28
C GLU A 824 4.57 49.81 -18.07
N GLY A 825 5.54 48.90 -18.11
CA GLY A 825 6.95 49.18 -17.88
C GLY A 825 7.71 49.41 -19.16
N THR A 826 8.14 50.64 -19.41
CA THR A 826 8.79 51.06 -20.66
C THR A 826 10.14 50.41 -20.93
N ASP A 827 10.83 49.77 -19.97
CA ASP A 827 12.19 49.26 -20.11
C ASP A 827 12.39 47.80 -19.71
N ILE A 828 11.30 47.01 -19.59
CA ILE A 828 11.42 45.60 -19.23
C ILE A 828 11.70 44.79 -20.50
N THR A 829 12.94 44.27 -20.59
CA THR A 829 13.32 43.36 -21.69
C THR A 829 12.82 41.94 -21.46
N ASP A 830 12.74 41.17 -22.55
CA ASP A 830 12.30 39.75 -22.43
C ASP A 830 13.27 38.97 -21.52
N GLU A 831 14.57 39.29 -21.52
CA GLU A 831 15.58 38.66 -20.65
C GLU A 831 15.30 38.91 -19.16
N VAL A 832 14.84 40.11 -18.79
CA VAL A 832 14.49 40.45 -17.42
C VAL A 832 13.27 39.63 -16.96
N LEU A 833 12.28 39.47 -17.83
CA LEU A 833 11.11 38.64 -17.53
C LEU A 833 11.48 37.15 -17.35
N TYR A 834 12.38 36.63 -18.21
CA TYR A 834 12.89 35.27 -18.07
C TYR A 834 13.65 35.07 -16.77
N GLN A 835 14.50 36.00 -16.39
CA GLN A 835 15.23 35.91 -15.13
C GLN A 835 14.27 35.95 -13.93
N SER A 836 13.30 36.88 -13.95
CA SER A 836 12.30 36.98 -12.90
C SER A 836 11.45 35.70 -12.73
N LEU A 837 11.12 35.04 -13.87
CA LEU A 837 10.42 33.74 -13.82
C LEU A 837 11.30 32.66 -13.19
N ASN A 838 12.58 32.59 -13.53
CA ASN A 838 13.50 31.62 -12.96
C ASN A 838 13.69 31.86 -11.45
N ASP A 839 13.77 33.11 -11.01
CA ASP A 839 13.93 33.46 -9.60
C ASP A 839 12.65 33.18 -8.79
N ALA A 840 11.47 33.37 -9.38
CA ALA A 840 10.18 33.08 -8.75
C ALA A 840 9.80 31.59 -8.80
N TRP A 841 10.40 30.82 -9.69
CA TRP A 841 10.01 29.44 -9.96
C TRP A 841 10.02 28.50 -8.72
N PRO A 842 11.03 28.57 -7.84
CA PRO A 842 11.02 27.77 -6.60
C PRO A 842 9.85 28.06 -5.65
N LEU A 843 9.23 29.25 -5.76
CA LEU A 843 8.06 29.64 -4.98
C LEU A 843 6.74 29.14 -5.60
N ILE A 844 6.76 28.84 -6.91
CA ILE A 844 5.59 28.41 -7.68
C ILE A 844 5.47 26.89 -7.69
N ASN A 845 6.60 26.18 -7.68
CA ASN A 845 6.63 24.74 -7.93
C ASN A 845 7.65 24.02 -7.04
N ASP A 846 7.14 23.20 -6.13
CA ASP A 846 7.92 22.38 -5.19
C ASP A 846 8.32 21.01 -5.76
N SER A 847 7.93 20.68 -7.00
CA SER A 847 8.25 19.39 -7.59
C SER A 847 9.75 19.23 -7.81
N ALA A 848 10.28 18.01 -7.54
CA ALA A 848 11.71 17.76 -7.66
C ALA A 848 12.14 17.20 -9.03
N GLY A 849 13.39 17.36 -9.37
CA GLY A 849 14.03 16.67 -10.47
C GLY A 849 13.62 17.11 -11.87
N TRP A 850 13.43 16.14 -12.79
CA TRP A 850 13.17 16.41 -14.20
C TRP A 850 11.77 17.01 -14.47
N ILE A 851 10.81 16.71 -13.62
CA ILE A 851 9.44 17.23 -13.72
C ILE A 851 9.46 18.75 -13.55
N ASN A 852 10.13 19.24 -12.51
CA ASN A 852 10.31 20.68 -12.26
C ASN A 852 10.95 21.38 -13.46
N ARG A 853 12.07 20.84 -13.99
CA ARG A 853 12.74 21.40 -15.17
C ARG A 853 11.87 21.42 -16.42
N ALA A 854 11.07 20.37 -16.62
CA ALA A 854 10.14 20.30 -17.76
C ALA A 854 9.03 21.36 -17.66
N GLN A 855 8.49 21.56 -16.46
CA GLN A 855 7.46 22.56 -16.19
C GLN A 855 8.01 24.00 -16.31
N LEU A 856 9.21 24.27 -15.79
CA LEU A 856 9.89 25.56 -15.99
C LEU A 856 10.12 25.86 -17.47
N LYS A 857 10.61 24.89 -18.23
CA LYS A 857 10.79 25.03 -19.68
C LYS A 857 9.48 25.32 -20.43
N ARG A 858 8.38 24.72 -19.95
CA ARG A 858 7.05 25.02 -20.48
C ARG A 858 6.60 26.43 -20.15
N ALA A 859 6.83 26.89 -18.94
CA ALA A 859 6.52 28.24 -18.49
C ALA A 859 7.33 29.29 -19.29
N GLN A 860 8.62 29.06 -19.50
CA GLN A 860 9.48 29.90 -20.34
C GLN A 860 8.94 30.00 -21.78
N LYS A 861 8.51 28.90 -22.39
CA LYS A 861 7.90 28.89 -23.71
C LYS A 861 6.57 29.65 -23.77
N MET A 862 5.77 29.65 -22.70
CA MET A 862 4.56 30.48 -22.65
C MET A 862 4.89 31.95 -22.67
N LEU A 863 5.91 32.34 -21.92
CA LEU A 863 6.40 33.73 -21.90
C LEU A 863 6.96 34.15 -23.24
N GLU A 864 7.74 33.30 -23.94
CA GLU A 864 8.21 33.53 -25.32
C GLU A 864 7.05 33.80 -26.28
N ARG A 865 5.98 33.00 -26.21
CA ARG A 865 4.79 33.16 -27.08
C ARG A 865 4.03 34.44 -26.76
N PHE A 866 3.94 34.78 -25.47
CA PHE A 866 3.36 36.06 -25.09
C PHE A 866 4.15 37.21 -25.69
N ALA A 867 5.49 37.23 -25.54
CA ALA A 867 6.38 38.25 -26.12
C ALA A 867 6.29 38.28 -27.66
N GLN A 868 6.16 37.12 -28.30
CA GLN A 868 5.95 37.03 -29.74
C GLN A 868 4.60 37.64 -30.15
N TYR A 869 3.51 37.30 -29.47
CA TYR A 869 2.18 37.90 -29.74
C TYR A 869 2.21 39.40 -29.61
N HIS A 870 2.85 39.90 -28.54
CA HIS A 870 2.99 41.35 -28.31
C HIS A 870 3.76 42.07 -29.41
N ARG A 871 4.79 41.45 -30.01
CA ARG A 871 5.56 42.03 -31.14
C ARG A 871 4.81 41.95 -32.47
N GLU A 872 4.00 40.88 -32.66
CA GLU A 872 3.28 40.65 -33.93
C GLU A 872 1.95 41.36 -33.97
N SER A 873 1.34 41.75 -32.84
CA SER A 873 0.11 42.53 -32.79
C SER A 873 0.33 43.90 -33.48
N THR A 874 -0.57 44.23 -34.42
CA THR A 874 -0.62 45.48 -35.16
C THR A 874 -1.51 46.52 -34.52
N ASN A 875 -2.29 46.14 -33.52
CA ASN A 875 -3.25 47.00 -32.84
C ASN A 875 -2.54 47.76 -31.69
N ASP A 876 -2.99 48.96 -31.45
CA ASP A 876 -2.51 49.75 -30.31
C ASP A 876 -3.09 49.25 -29.00
N VAL A 877 -2.24 49.14 -27.98
CA VAL A 877 -2.70 48.67 -26.67
C VAL A 877 -3.28 49.82 -25.87
N GLU A 878 -4.58 49.77 -25.59
CA GLU A 878 -5.28 50.79 -24.81
C GLU A 878 -5.14 50.56 -23.30
N GLY A 879 -5.05 49.30 -22.88
CA GLY A 879 -4.82 48.94 -21.48
C GLY A 879 -4.71 47.45 -21.24
N VAL A 880 -4.22 47.09 -20.03
CA VAL A 880 -4.06 45.73 -19.55
C VAL A 880 -4.67 45.59 -18.15
N GLU A 881 -5.18 44.39 -17.82
CA GLU A 881 -5.83 44.09 -16.54
C GLU A 881 -6.90 45.13 -16.18
N LEU A 882 -7.67 45.58 -17.20
CA LEU A 882 -8.71 46.58 -17.02
C LEU A 882 -9.89 46.02 -16.25
N THR A 883 -10.07 46.47 -15.02
CA THR A 883 -11.21 46.10 -14.18
C THR A 883 -12.49 46.76 -14.65
N PHE A 884 -13.57 46.02 -14.62
CA PHE A 884 -14.91 46.53 -14.96
C PHE A 884 -15.98 46.03 -13.98
N GLU A 885 -17.03 46.82 -13.84
CA GLU A 885 -18.23 46.49 -13.08
C GLU A 885 -19.46 47.05 -13.78
N PHE A 886 -20.50 46.21 -13.94
CA PHE A 886 -21.83 46.63 -14.41
C PHE A 886 -22.93 45.78 -13.79
N THR A 887 -24.16 46.26 -13.85
CA THR A 887 -25.31 45.54 -13.30
C THR A 887 -26.33 45.32 -14.40
N LEU A 888 -26.81 44.07 -14.53
CA LEU A 888 -27.92 43.68 -15.43
C LEU A 888 -28.98 42.99 -14.58
N GLY A 889 -30.17 43.60 -14.46
CA GLY A 889 -31.14 43.10 -13.55
C GLY A 889 -30.60 42.85 -12.15
N ARG A 890 -30.58 41.61 -11.71
CA ARG A 890 -29.97 41.19 -10.44
C ARG A 890 -28.50 40.79 -10.52
N ALA A 891 -27.95 40.64 -11.73
CA ALA A 891 -26.54 40.24 -11.92
C ALA A 891 -25.61 41.43 -11.70
N LYS A 892 -24.76 41.36 -10.69
CA LYS A 892 -23.62 42.27 -10.50
C LYS A 892 -22.37 41.66 -11.10
N VAL A 893 -22.07 42.06 -12.34
CA VAL A 893 -20.92 41.49 -13.09
C VAL A 893 -19.67 42.28 -12.80
N ARG A 894 -18.61 41.56 -12.38
CA ARG A 894 -17.29 42.10 -12.14
C ARG A 894 -16.24 41.24 -12.79
N GLY A 895 -15.22 41.88 -13.37
CA GLY A 895 -14.10 41.15 -13.99
C GLY A 895 -12.93 42.07 -14.30
N SER A 896 -11.91 41.47 -14.91
CA SER A 896 -10.77 42.14 -15.51
C SER A 896 -10.58 41.62 -16.94
N ILE A 897 -10.27 42.51 -17.87
CA ILE A 897 -9.87 42.18 -19.23
C ILE A 897 -8.34 42.15 -19.28
N ASP A 898 -7.78 41.01 -19.69
CA ASP A 898 -6.32 40.83 -19.71
C ASP A 898 -5.65 41.90 -20.57
N ARG A 899 -6.20 42.20 -21.75
CA ARG A 899 -5.67 43.21 -22.65
C ARG A 899 -6.77 43.75 -23.57
N LEU A 900 -6.87 45.05 -23.66
CA LEU A 900 -7.71 45.79 -24.56
C LEU A 900 -6.87 46.50 -25.62
N GLU A 901 -7.19 46.25 -26.88
CA GLU A 901 -6.49 46.84 -28.03
C GLU A 901 -7.45 47.72 -28.83
N VAL A 902 -6.90 48.61 -29.65
CA VAL A 902 -7.64 49.41 -30.65
C VAL A 902 -7.09 49.07 -32.02
N ASP A 903 -8.00 48.70 -32.92
CA ASP A 903 -7.65 48.36 -34.31
C ASP A 903 -7.44 49.61 -35.19
N SER A 904 -7.05 49.38 -36.45
CA SER A 904 -6.84 50.47 -37.43
C SER A 904 -8.07 51.30 -37.72
N ASP A 905 -9.28 50.81 -37.45
CA ASP A 905 -10.56 51.50 -37.66
C ASP A 905 -11.03 52.24 -36.39
N GLY A 906 -10.21 52.23 -35.33
CA GLY A 906 -10.51 52.85 -34.06
C GLY A 906 -11.47 52.07 -33.16
N LYS A 907 -11.75 50.79 -33.49
CA LYS A 907 -12.61 49.95 -32.69
C LYS A 907 -11.86 49.14 -31.70
N PHE A 908 -12.52 48.80 -30.57
CA PHE A 908 -11.90 48.03 -29.49
C PHE A 908 -11.86 46.54 -29.82
N PHE A 909 -10.77 45.91 -29.45
CA PHE A 909 -10.52 44.48 -29.62
C PHE A 909 -10.03 43.87 -28.31
N VAL A 910 -10.76 42.88 -27.84
CA VAL A 910 -10.47 42.21 -26.53
C VAL A 910 -9.54 41.04 -26.73
N VAL A 911 -8.49 40.92 -25.93
CA VAL A 911 -7.56 39.80 -25.94
C VAL A 911 -7.54 39.16 -24.55
N ASP A 912 -7.69 37.82 -24.51
CA ASP A 912 -7.64 37.01 -23.30
C ASP A 912 -6.59 35.90 -23.47
N PHE A 913 -5.66 35.80 -22.55
CA PHE A 913 -4.56 34.85 -22.56
C PHE A 913 -4.88 33.58 -21.82
N LYS A 914 -4.67 32.41 -22.43
CA LYS A 914 -4.92 31.10 -21.84
C LYS A 914 -3.64 30.26 -21.77
N THR A 915 -3.32 29.72 -20.61
CA THR A 915 -2.19 28.81 -20.38
C THR A 915 -2.49 27.36 -20.72
N GLY A 916 -3.75 27.04 -21.08
CA GLY A 916 -4.23 25.73 -21.47
C GLY A 916 -3.96 25.35 -22.92
N LYS A 917 -4.53 24.23 -23.37
CA LYS A 917 -4.53 23.81 -24.78
C LYS A 917 -5.59 24.55 -25.57
N ALA A 918 -5.34 24.78 -26.85
CA ALA A 918 -6.30 25.44 -27.73
C ALA A 918 -7.60 24.61 -27.87
N ILE A 919 -8.71 25.33 -27.90
CA ILE A 919 -10.06 24.77 -28.14
C ILE A 919 -10.40 24.83 -29.64
N THR A 920 -11.58 24.31 -30.03
CA THR A 920 -12.03 24.42 -31.41
C THR A 920 -12.51 25.85 -31.73
N LYS A 921 -12.43 26.26 -32.99
CA LYS A 921 -12.93 27.58 -33.46
C LYS A 921 -14.40 27.79 -33.07
N LYS A 922 -15.23 26.74 -33.15
CA LYS A 922 -16.64 26.81 -32.74
C LYS A 922 -16.80 27.14 -31.24
N LYS A 923 -16.02 26.47 -30.36
CA LYS A 923 -16.06 26.75 -28.93
C LYS A 923 -15.51 28.16 -28.58
N ALA A 924 -14.61 28.70 -29.39
CA ALA A 924 -14.14 30.09 -29.22
C ALA A 924 -15.21 31.09 -29.56
N GLN A 925 -15.99 30.86 -30.62
CA GLN A 925 -17.15 31.69 -31.00
C GLN A 925 -18.26 31.64 -29.94
N GLU A 926 -18.43 30.52 -29.24
CA GLU A 926 -19.49 30.34 -28.21
C GLU A 926 -18.96 30.72 -26.78
N ASN A 927 -17.71 31.19 -26.66
CA ASN A 927 -17.12 31.47 -25.36
C ASN A 927 -17.79 32.61 -24.62
N LEU A 928 -18.45 32.33 -23.50
CA LEU A 928 -19.21 33.30 -22.73
C LEU A 928 -18.33 34.34 -22.01
N GLN A 929 -17.12 33.96 -21.60
CA GLN A 929 -16.16 34.87 -20.95
C GLN A 929 -15.82 36.02 -21.89
N LEU A 930 -15.47 35.72 -23.15
CA LEU A 930 -15.16 36.73 -24.16
C LEU A 930 -16.40 37.59 -24.49
N ALA A 931 -17.58 36.96 -24.54
CA ALA A 931 -18.82 37.73 -24.77
C ALA A 931 -19.04 38.74 -23.64
N CYS A 932 -18.83 38.34 -22.41
CA CYS A 932 -18.97 39.23 -21.26
C CYS A 932 -17.96 40.38 -21.29
N TYR A 933 -16.72 40.12 -21.73
CA TYR A 933 -15.71 41.16 -21.89
C TYR A 933 -16.08 42.18 -22.98
N GLN A 934 -16.56 41.71 -24.15
CA GLN A 934 -17.03 42.58 -25.20
C GLN A 934 -18.22 43.42 -24.70
N LEU A 935 -19.14 42.83 -23.95
CA LEU A 935 -20.27 43.53 -23.35
C LEU A 935 -19.80 44.63 -22.37
N ALA A 936 -18.76 44.38 -21.57
CA ALA A 936 -18.19 45.37 -20.66
C ALA A 936 -17.62 46.58 -21.43
N VAL A 937 -17.02 46.38 -22.61
CA VAL A 937 -16.56 47.43 -23.50
C VAL A 937 -17.75 48.24 -24.06
N VAL A 938 -18.75 47.55 -24.62
CA VAL A 938 -19.94 48.23 -25.21
C VAL A 938 -20.72 49.03 -24.15
N LEU A 939 -20.83 48.54 -22.93
CA LEU A 939 -21.46 49.24 -21.80
C LEU A 939 -20.55 50.32 -21.19
N ASN A 940 -19.34 50.43 -21.67
CA ASN A 940 -18.36 51.37 -21.11
C ASN A 940 -18.19 51.24 -19.59
N ALA A 941 -18.04 49.99 -19.13
CA ALA A 941 -18.17 49.60 -17.73
C ALA A 941 -16.88 49.79 -16.90
N PHE A 942 -15.90 50.53 -17.40
CA PHE A 942 -14.59 50.79 -16.77
C PHE A 942 -14.58 52.08 -15.94
N GLU A 943 -13.62 52.24 -15.06
CA GLU A 943 -13.39 53.53 -14.39
C GLU A 943 -13.00 54.64 -15.42
N LYS A 944 -12.06 54.32 -16.31
CA LYS A 944 -11.73 55.14 -17.47
C LYS A 944 -12.86 55.02 -18.49
N LYS A 945 -13.52 56.12 -18.81
CA LYS A 945 -14.59 56.16 -19.83
C LYS A 945 -14.00 56.43 -21.23
N PHE A 946 -14.47 55.68 -22.20
CA PHE A 946 -14.13 55.81 -23.61
C PHE A 946 -15.23 56.57 -24.37
N GLU A 947 -14.86 57.24 -25.45
CA GLU A 947 -15.82 57.91 -26.30
C GLU A 947 -16.37 56.90 -27.32
N GLU A 948 -17.68 56.66 -27.31
CA GLU A 948 -18.43 55.78 -28.22
C GLU A 948 -17.74 54.40 -28.48
N PRO A 949 -17.57 53.57 -27.48
CA PRO A 949 -16.78 52.32 -27.64
C PRO A 949 -17.51 51.32 -28.52
N GLU A 950 -16.99 51.06 -29.71
CA GLU A 950 -17.42 49.97 -30.58
C GLU A 950 -16.45 48.82 -30.51
N VAL A 951 -16.92 47.57 -30.56
CA VAL A 951 -16.08 46.35 -30.51
C VAL A 951 -16.02 45.73 -31.89
N SER A 952 -14.79 45.44 -32.38
CA SER A 952 -14.59 44.70 -33.64
C SER A 952 -14.47 43.19 -33.44
N GLY A 953 -14.25 42.71 -32.21
CA GLY A 953 -14.10 41.29 -31.90
C GLY A 953 -13.24 40.99 -30.66
N SER A 954 -12.85 39.76 -30.54
CA SER A 954 -11.94 39.32 -29.44
C SER A 954 -11.12 38.10 -29.83
N HIS A 955 -9.97 37.93 -29.20
CA HIS A 955 -9.11 36.74 -29.31
C HIS A 955 -8.98 35.96 -28.02
N LEU A 956 -9.00 34.62 -28.12
CA LEU A 956 -8.43 33.72 -27.17
C LEU A 956 -7.03 33.32 -27.63
N VAL A 957 -6.01 33.72 -26.91
CA VAL A 957 -4.62 33.45 -27.24
C VAL A 957 -4.07 32.34 -26.35
N PHE A 958 -3.80 31.17 -26.93
CA PHE A 958 -3.34 30.00 -26.22
C PHE A 958 -1.82 29.92 -26.12
N LEU A 959 -1.26 30.36 -25.01
CA LEU A 959 0.17 30.34 -24.72
C LEU A 959 0.70 28.91 -24.43
N GLY A 960 -0.14 28.03 -23.87
CA GLY A 960 0.20 26.65 -23.54
C GLY A 960 0.14 25.66 -24.72
N HIS A 961 -0.28 26.08 -25.91
CA HIS A 961 -0.40 25.20 -27.06
C HIS A 961 0.97 24.86 -27.66
N GLU A 962 1.24 23.56 -27.98
CA GLU A 962 2.59 23.09 -28.34
C GLU A 962 3.00 23.30 -29.80
N THR A 963 2.23 24.03 -30.61
CA THR A 963 2.55 24.32 -32.01
C THR A 963 3.52 25.48 -32.16
N ILE A 964 4.22 25.56 -33.32
CA ILE A 964 5.19 26.63 -33.64
C ILE A 964 4.47 27.98 -33.79
N LYS A 965 3.22 28.00 -34.29
CA LYS A 965 2.41 29.20 -34.43
C LYS A 965 1.55 29.42 -33.18
N ILE A 966 1.43 30.68 -32.78
CA ILE A 966 0.51 31.06 -31.70
C ILE A 966 -0.92 30.74 -32.13
N ALA A 967 -1.64 30.03 -31.28
CA ALA A 967 -3.03 29.72 -31.53
C ALA A 967 -3.89 30.87 -30.98
N ALA A 968 -4.17 31.84 -31.81
CA ALA A 968 -5.15 32.88 -31.53
C ALA A 968 -6.47 32.53 -32.24
N LEU A 969 -7.54 32.35 -31.45
CA LEU A 969 -8.88 32.03 -31.97
C LEU A 969 -9.78 33.22 -31.81
N GLU A 970 -10.31 33.69 -32.94
CA GLU A 970 -11.15 34.87 -33.01
C GLU A 970 -12.61 34.57 -32.64
N ARG A 971 -13.24 35.52 -31.95
CA ARG A 971 -14.66 35.62 -31.74
C ARG A 971 -15.17 36.90 -32.34
N ASP A 972 -16.21 36.75 -33.13
CA ASP A 972 -16.89 37.88 -33.78
C ASP A 972 -17.56 38.82 -32.74
N PRO A 973 -17.94 40.07 -33.12
CA PRO A 973 -18.70 40.96 -32.26
C PRO A 973 -19.99 40.32 -31.75
N ILE A 974 -20.37 40.64 -30.50
CA ILE A 974 -21.52 40.05 -29.83
C ILE A 974 -22.84 40.63 -30.31
N ASP A 975 -23.92 39.81 -30.21
CA ASP A 975 -25.29 40.32 -30.15
C ASP A 975 -25.56 40.74 -28.68
N VAL A 976 -25.58 42.06 -28.47
CA VAL A 976 -25.67 42.65 -27.12
C VAL A 976 -26.93 42.19 -26.36
N PRO A 977 -28.15 42.27 -26.91
CA PRO A 977 -29.35 41.78 -26.23
C PRO A 977 -29.25 40.31 -25.84
N GLN A 978 -28.78 39.46 -26.75
CA GLN A 978 -28.67 38.03 -26.50
C GLN A 978 -27.70 37.71 -25.31
N VAL A 979 -26.56 38.39 -25.24
CA VAL A 979 -25.59 38.17 -24.16
C VAL A 979 -26.12 38.71 -22.81
N GLN A 980 -26.84 39.83 -22.84
CA GLN A 980 -27.49 40.36 -21.64
C GLN A 980 -28.52 39.40 -21.09
N ASP A 981 -29.43 38.89 -21.92
CA ASP A 981 -30.44 37.92 -21.52
C ASP A 981 -29.82 36.63 -20.99
N GLN A 982 -28.74 36.15 -21.61
CA GLN A 982 -28.00 34.96 -21.17
C GLN A 982 -27.37 35.14 -19.77
N LEU A 983 -26.72 36.29 -19.53
CA LEU A 983 -26.09 36.58 -18.24
C LEU A 983 -27.14 36.75 -17.12
N GLU A 984 -28.25 37.37 -17.42
CA GLU A 984 -29.40 37.50 -16.48
C GLU A 984 -29.99 36.13 -16.14
N ALA A 985 -30.22 35.28 -17.14
CA ALA A 985 -30.74 33.93 -16.95
C ALA A 985 -29.80 33.06 -16.13
N ILE A 986 -28.49 33.18 -16.36
CA ILE A 986 -27.46 32.49 -15.57
C ILE A 986 -27.50 32.98 -14.13
N ALA A 987 -27.54 34.30 -13.91
CA ALA A 987 -27.57 34.87 -12.54
C ALA A 987 -28.82 34.41 -11.78
N ILE A 988 -30.01 34.43 -12.40
CA ILE A 988 -31.24 33.92 -11.81
C ILE A 988 -31.09 32.42 -11.45
N SER A 989 -30.48 31.64 -12.32
CA SER A 989 -30.25 30.21 -12.08
C SER A 989 -29.22 29.96 -10.96
N MET A 990 -28.20 30.81 -10.82
CA MET A 990 -27.24 30.78 -9.72
C MET A 990 -27.85 31.15 -8.37
N ALA A 991 -28.92 31.92 -8.37
CA ALA A 991 -29.67 32.30 -7.17
C ALA A 991 -30.62 31.20 -6.70
N ALA A 992 -30.91 30.20 -7.50
CA ALA A 992 -31.92 29.17 -7.20
C ALA A 992 -31.49 28.26 -6.01
N SER A 993 -32.42 27.40 -5.60
CA SER A 993 -32.19 26.36 -4.57
C SER A 993 -31.73 25.03 -5.16
N THR A 994 -31.76 24.88 -6.49
CA THR A 994 -31.43 23.62 -7.19
C THR A 994 -30.37 23.84 -8.25
N PHE A 995 -29.39 22.92 -8.27
CA PHE A 995 -28.23 23.01 -9.16
C PHE A 995 -28.09 21.72 -9.96
N VAL A 996 -28.22 21.85 -11.27
CA VAL A 996 -28.26 20.71 -12.19
C VAL A 996 -26.86 20.28 -12.58
N ALA A 997 -26.56 18.97 -12.44
CA ALA A 997 -25.38 18.35 -13.01
C ALA A 997 -25.59 18.19 -14.53
N ARG A 998 -24.66 18.71 -15.34
CA ARG A 998 -24.66 18.57 -16.80
C ARG A 998 -23.44 17.78 -17.25
N GLU A 999 -23.65 16.74 -18.05
CA GLU A 999 -22.56 15.96 -18.64
C GLU A 999 -21.84 16.79 -19.71
N ASN A 1000 -20.50 16.82 -19.64
CA ASN A 1000 -19.63 17.57 -20.55
C ASN A 1000 -18.26 16.89 -20.67
N ASP A 1001 -17.41 17.39 -21.57
CA ASP A 1001 -16.10 16.83 -21.89
C ASP A 1001 -15.11 16.83 -20.70
N PHE A 1002 -15.39 17.55 -19.62
CA PHE A 1002 -14.54 17.64 -18.43
C PHE A 1002 -14.95 16.68 -17.29
N CYS A 1003 -16.05 15.93 -17.46
CA CYS A 1003 -16.57 15.07 -16.40
C CYS A 1003 -15.55 14.03 -15.90
N GLU A 1004 -14.73 13.46 -16.78
CA GLU A 1004 -13.67 12.49 -16.42
C GLU A 1004 -12.64 13.07 -15.45
N MET A 1005 -12.31 14.36 -15.60
CA MET A 1005 -11.32 15.07 -14.77
C MET A 1005 -11.97 15.94 -13.69
N CYS A 1006 -13.28 15.84 -13.51
CA CYS A 1006 -14.02 16.70 -12.60
C CYS A 1006 -13.59 16.43 -11.12
N PRO A 1007 -13.15 17.45 -10.38
CA PRO A 1007 -12.70 17.26 -8.98
C PRO A 1007 -13.84 16.83 -8.03
N VAL A 1008 -15.09 17.06 -8.42
CA VAL A 1008 -16.28 16.72 -7.62
C VAL A 1008 -17.06 15.51 -8.15
N LYS A 1009 -16.45 14.70 -9.03
CA LYS A 1009 -17.10 13.54 -9.65
C LYS A 1009 -17.62 12.51 -8.64
N THR A 1010 -16.95 12.36 -7.50
CA THR A 1010 -17.36 11.47 -6.41
C THR A 1010 -18.65 11.90 -5.70
N SER A 1011 -19.11 13.14 -5.91
CA SER A 1011 -20.38 13.66 -5.39
C SER A 1011 -21.40 13.95 -6.52
N CYS A 1012 -21.09 13.58 -7.76
CA CYS A 1012 -21.92 13.90 -8.92
C CYS A 1012 -22.92 12.76 -9.22
N PRO A 1013 -24.24 13.02 -9.29
CA PRO A 1013 -25.24 11.99 -9.54
C PRO A 1013 -25.20 11.43 -10.97
N VAL A 1014 -24.55 12.12 -11.91
CA VAL A 1014 -24.37 11.66 -13.29
C VAL A 1014 -23.21 10.66 -13.39
N HIS A 1015 -22.17 10.84 -12.58
CA HIS A 1015 -21.00 10.00 -12.59
C HIS A 1015 -21.22 8.71 -11.78
N LEU A 1016 -20.72 7.57 -12.27
CA LEU A 1016 -20.86 6.27 -11.59
C LEU A 1016 -20.30 6.29 -10.16
N GLU A 1017 -19.17 6.96 -9.98
CA GLU A 1017 -18.51 7.10 -8.66
C GLU A 1017 -19.38 7.89 -7.67
N GLY A 1018 -20.13 8.89 -8.12
CA GLY A 1018 -21.01 9.69 -7.27
C GLY A 1018 -22.33 9.01 -6.92
N ARG A 1019 -22.79 8.07 -7.73
CA ARG A 1019 -24.02 7.31 -7.48
C ARG A 1019 -23.90 6.41 -6.25
N THR A 1020 -22.67 6.00 -5.89
CA THR A 1020 -22.43 5.15 -4.70
C THR A 1020 -22.62 5.90 -3.38
N VAL A 1021 -22.58 7.22 -3.40
CA VAL A 1021 -22.80 8.06 -2.20
C VAL A 1021 -24.28 8.17 -1.85
N ILE A 1022 -25.16 7.96 -2.80
CA ILE A 1022 -26.61 8.15 -2.70
C ILE A 1022 -27.37 6.79 -2.60
N GLY A 1023 -26.66 5.68 -2.88
CA GLY A 1023 -27.24 4.33 -2.94
C GLY A 1023 -27.31 3.58 -1.64
#